data_271363a7ddfdbf515b58cfcc2e310e9a
#
_entry.id   271363a7ddfdbf515b58cfcc2e310e9a
#
_cell.length_a   1.000
_cell.length_b   1.000
_cell.length_c   1.000
_cell.angle_alpha   90.00
_cell.angle_beta   90.00
_cell.angle_gamma   90.00
#
_symmetry.space_group_name_H-M   'P 1'
#
loop_
_entity.id
_entity.type
_entity.pdbx_description
1 polymer ?
#
loop_
_entity_poly.entity_id
_entity_poly.type
_entity_poly.pdbx_seq_one_letter_code
_entity_poly.pdbx_strand_id
1 'polypeptide(L)'
;MATWHSYKPLKRTSKKGKSKYFMGSRSGFGLSLFSSATSTITALPADSPRSTKALATTILNHVRLGRLSKAVSILFSSAVPFPFSLYAHLFRICASNKAIIETRKLESHLITFTPTPPVFLLNRAVEGYGKCNCMVDARELFDEMPTRDGGSWNAIITAYSRNGRAEDALGMFSRMIGEGVFPSEVTFASVLGSCGDVLDLRLSSQVQGLVVKYGYVGNVILESSLVDVYGKCGVMNDARRMFDEIENPNNVSWNVIVRRYLEIGDGEEALNMFSKMIRMKVNPLSFTVSNAILACSSFGGLKEGVQIHGFGIKINVEQDEVVSSTLIAMYVKCGDLESAKRIFDLPCSKNLINYTTMVSGYAMSGRMTDARALFDEMPERSVISWNVMLAGYTRFFKWDKALSFVLLMRTKTKDIDHVTLGLILAISAAIPDLELGKQVHGYVYRHGFCSNLFVGNALLDMYGKCGNLNSARIWFYKMSHLRDKVSWNALLTSYARHGLSEEAMEVFWKMLEETKPSKFTFGTLLAACANIFALKIGKQVHAFIMRNGYDVDIVISGALVDMYSKCRCIVYAVNVFNESPSKDVILFNSMILGCSHNGMVEKVVELFEGMETEGIQPDQTTFQGVLRACISEGRVELGRRYFEQMSDKYCLLPQLEHYDSMIELYGQYGYMDELELFIKKLPFDPNVVMLTKVFDFCRKYKCFGLGEWAADRINELNPLVPFGFEIVEDI
;
A
#
# COMPACT_ATOMS: atom_id res chain seq x y z
N MET A 1 36.37 -13.67 -23.92
CA MET A 1 36.67 -14.62 -22.83
C MET A 1 37.27 -13.97 -21.57
N ALA A 2 37.47 -12.67 -21.49
CA ALA A 2 38.25 -12.05 -20.40
C ALA A 2 37.42 -11.32 -19.30
N THR A 3 36.10 -11.37 -19.31
CA THR A 3 35.27 -10.53 -18.41
C THR A 3 34.48 -11.28 -17.32
N TRP A 4 34.51 -12.60 -17.31
CA TRP A 4 33.77 -13.40 -16.31
C TRP A 4 34.55 -13.72 -15.02
N HIS A 5 35.87 -13.50 -15.00
CA HIS A 5 36.70 -13.83 -13.83
C HIS A 5 36.74 -12.78 -12.71
N SER A 6 36.04 -11.64 -12.86
CA SER A 6 36.14 -10.53 -11.89
C SER A 6 34.87 -10.25 -11.07
N TYR A 7 33.89 -11.15 -11.06
CA TYR A 7 32.73 -11.00 -10.16
C TYR A 7 33.12 -11.41 -8.73
N LYS A 8 33.68 -10.45 -7.97
CA LYS A 8 33.73 -10.54 -6.50
C LYS A 8 32.44 -9.95 -5.95
N PRO A 9 31.65 -10.71 -5.17
CA PRO A 9 30.44 -10.17 -4.55
C PRO A 9 30.80 -9.00 -3.63
N LEU A 10 30.15 -7.86 -3.81
CA LEU A 10 30.19 -6.72 -2.91
C LEU A 10 29.73 -7.19 -1.53
N LYS A 11 30.67 -7.24 -0.57
CA LYS A 11 30.36 -7.52 0.84
C LYS A 11 29.45 -6.40 1.38
N ARG A 12 28.14 -6.61 1.35
CA ARG A 12 27.23 -5.88 2.21
C ARG A 12 27.47 -6.37 3.64
N THR A 13 27.97 -5.49 4.50
CA THR A 13 28.06 -5.70 5.94
C THR A 13 26.66 -5.73 6.54
N SER A 14 26.05 -6.90 6.62
CA SER A 14 24.91 -7.14 7.49
C SER A 14 25.43 -7.68 8.82
N LYS A 15 25.17 -6.94 9.89
CA LYS A 15 25.42 -7.37 11.25
C LYS A 15 24.65 -8.67 11.52
N LYS A 16 25.41 -9.74 11.73
CA LYS A 16 24.92 -11.07 12.12
C LYS A 16 24.22 -11.03 13.46
N GLY A 17 22.91 -11.26 13.47
CA GLY A 17 22.23 -11.85 14.61
C GLY A 17 22.64 -13.32 14.70
N LYS A 18 23.27 -13.71 15.81
CA LYS A 18 23.66 -15.10 16.09
C LYS A 18 22.41 -15.96 16.31
N SER A 19 21.95 -16.65 15.28
CA SER A 19 21.14 -17.85 15.44
C SER A 19 22.09 -19.05 15.43
N LYS A 20 22.19 -19.75 16.56
CA LYS A 20 22.88 -21.03 16.66
C LYS A 20 22.04 -22.08 15.93
N TYR A 21 22.36 -22.37 14.69
CA TYR A 21 21.96 -23.62 14.05
C TYR A 21 23.13 -24.60 14.10
N PHE A 22 22.86 -25.75 14.70
CA PHE A 22 23.77 -26.90 14.74
C PHE A 22 24.14 -27.33 13.31
N MET A 23 25.41 -27.23 12.96
CA MET A 23 25.97 -27.95 11.82
C MET A 23 26.17 -29.40 12.24
N GLY A 24 25.31 -30.29 11.81
CA GLY A 24 25.53 -31.73 11.82
C GLY A 24 26.03 -32.15 10.44
N SER A 25 27.28 -32.50 10.31
CA SER A 25 27.85 -33.09 9.10
C SER A 25 27.21 -34.47 8.83
N ARG A 26 26.90 -34.77 7.57
CA ARG A 26 26.32 -36.05 7.10
C ARG A 26 27.14 -37.29 7.50
N SER A 27 28.40 -37.13 7.83
CA SER A 27 29.33 -38.22 8.20
C SER A 27 29.01 -38.91 9.54
N GLY A 28 28.09 -38.41 10.35
CA GLY A 28 27.71 -38.99 11.64
C GLY A 28 26.43 -39.81 11.69
N PHE A 29 25.53 -39.66 10.69
CA PHE A 29 24.18 -40.26 10.74
C PHE A 29 24.07 -41.59 10.01
N GLY A 30 24.98 -41.96 9.14
CA GLY A 30 24.96 -43.19 8.38
C GLY A 30 25.42 -44.44 9.18
N LEU A 31 26.25 -44.28 10.19
CA LEU A 31 26.85 -45.39 10.92
C LEU A 31 26.20 -45.73 12.27
N SER A 32 25.44 -44.83 12.89
CA SER A 32 24.83 -45.10 14.20
C SER A 32 23.43 -45.74 14.12
N LEU A 33 22.78 -45.74 12.96
CA LEU A 33 21.50 -46.44 12.75
C LEU A 33 21.65 -47.93 12.35
N PHE A 34 22.88 -48.35 12.00
CA PHE A 34 23.19 -49.72 11.68
C PHE A 34 23.56 -50.59 12.88
N SER A 35 23.90 -50.03 14.03
CA SER A 35 24.36 -50.82 15.20
C SER A 35 23.23 -51.29 16.14
N SER A 36 22.00 -50.82 15.97
CA SER A 36 20.86 -51.21 16.83
C SER A 36 19.78 -52.05 16.13
N ALA A 37 19.95 -52.36 14.83
CA ALA A 37 19.01 -53.17 14.05
C ALA A 37 19.54 -54.54 13.68
N THR A 38 20.57 -55.07 14.33
CA THR A 38 21.14 -56.41 14.09
C THR A 38 20.57 -57.48 15.01
N SER A 39 19.38 -57.32 15.54
CA SER A 39 18.66 -58.45 16.17
C SER A 39 17.32 -58.62 15.51
N THR A 40 17.19 -59.74 14.75
CA THR A 40 16.01 -60.33 14.13
C THR A 40 15.57 -59.75 12.77
N ILE A 41 16.42 -59.85 11.76
CA ILE A 41 15.92 -60.08 10.38
C ILE A 41 16.38 -61.46 9.97
N THR A 42 15.47 -62.44 10.05
CA THR A 42 15.62 -63.70 9.37
C THR A 42 15.82 -63.41 7.89
N ALA A 43 16.98 -63.75 7.37
CA ALA A 43 17.32 -63.65 5.96
C ALA A 43 16.34 -64.50 5.16
N LEU A 44 15.44 -63.84 4.41
CA LEU A 44 14.76 -64.47 3.31
C LEU A 44 15.80 -64.68 2.18
N PRO A 45 15.85 -65.85 1.57
CA PRO A 45 16.89 -66.17 0.58
C PRO A 45 16.78 -65.22 -0.63
N ALA A 46 17.96 -64.76 -1.05
CA ALA A 46 18.15 -64.05 -2.32
C ALA A 46 17.84 -65.03 -3.44
N ASP A 47 16.59 -65.05 -3.88
CA ASP A 47 16.22 -65.83 -5.08
C ASP A 47 15.00 -65.30 -5.80
N SER A 48 15.25 -65.03 -7.03
CA SER A 48 14.45 -64.95 -8.24
C SER A 48 13.95 -63.55 -8.70
N PRO A 49 14.09 -63.26 -10.01
CA PRO A 49 13.53 -62.07 -10.68
C PRO A 49 11.99 -61.93 -10.54
N ARG A 50 11.31 -62.95 -10.04
CA ARG A 50 9.86 -62.95 -9.76
C ARG A 50 9.51 -62.15 -8.48
N SER A 51 10.36 -62.20 -7.46
CA SER A 51 10.16 -61.48 -6.17
C SER A 51 10.26 -59.95 -6.34
N THR A 52 11.27 -59.46 -7.07
CA THR A 52 11.46 -58.02 -7.34
C THR A 52 10.36 -57.42 -8.19
N LYS A 53 9.82 -58.16 -9.18
CA LYS A 53 8.67 -57.72 -9.97
C LYS A 53 7.39 -57.64 -9.13
N ALA A 54 7.14 -58.57 -8.22
CA ALA A 54 6.00 -58.54 -7.33
C ALA A 54 6.07 -57.35 -6.36
N LEU A 55 7.24 -57.08 -5.76
CA LEU A 55 7.48 -55.93 -4.90
C LEU A 55 7.31 -54.62 -5.65
N ALA A 56 7.86 -54.50 -6.87
CA ALA A 56 7.71 -53.30 -7.71
C ALA A 56 6.21 -53.03 -8.04
N THR A 57 5.43 -54.11 -8.32
CA THR A 57 3.99 -53.97 -8.55
C THR A 57 3.27 -53.50 -7.30
N THR A 58 3.62 -54.00 -6.12
CA THR A 58 3.08 -53.57 -4.83
C THR A 58 3.37 -52.12 -4.55
N ILE A 59 4.61 -51.65 -4.78
CA ILE A 59 5.03 -50.26 -4.65
C ILE A 59 4.19 -49.37 -5.57
N LEU A 60 4.05 -49.75 -6.85
CA LEU A 60 3.26 -48.97 -7.82
C LEU A 60 1.77 -48.90 -7.44
N ASN A 61 1.21 -50.00 -6.88
CA ASN A 61 -0.17 -49.98 -6.38
C ASN A 61 -0.35 -49.04 -5.20
N HIS A 62 0.58 -49.00 -4.25
CA HIS A 62 0.54 -48.01 -3.17
C HIS A 62 0.65 -46.58 -3.67
N VAL A 63 1.45 -46.33 -4.69
CA VAL A 63 1.56 -45.01 -5.35
C VAL A 63 0.23 -44.63 -6.00
N ARG A 64 -0.42 -45.53 -6.75
CA ARG A 64 -1.74 -45.31 -7.37
C ARG A 64 -2.83 -44.98 -6.34
N LEU A 65 -2.73 -45.56 -5.14
CA LEU A 65 -3.63 -45.30 -4.02
C LEU A 65 -3.26 -44.02 -3.21
N GLY A 66 -2.34 -43.20 -3.68
CA GLY A 66 -1.88 -41.97 -3.00
C GLY A 66 -1.04 -42.20 -1.73
N ARG A 67 -0.61 -43.45 -1.46
CA ARG A 67 0.12 -43.84 -0.24
C ARG A 67 1.64 -43.84 -0.48
N LEU A 68 2.19 -42.65 -0.86
CA LEU A 68 3.61 -42.50 -1.23
C LEU A 68 4.58 -42.92 -0.11
N SER A 69 4.32 -42.54 1.13
CA SER A 69 5.20 -42.87 2.28
C SER A 69 5.32 -44.38 2.51
N LYS A 70 4.20 -45.12 2.35
CA LYS A 70 4.23 -46.59 2.43
C LYS A 70 4.98 -47.20 1.26
N ALA A 71 4.76 -46.71 0.04
CA ALA A 71 5.49 -47.17 -1.14
C ALA A 71 7.01 -47.05 -0.99
N VAL A 72 7.47 -45.89 -0.55
CA VAL A 72 8.91 -45.60 -0.33
C VAL A 72 9.46 -46.39 0.86
N SER A 73 8.67 -46.59 1.92
CA SER A 73 9.09 -47.40 3.07
C SER A 73 9.28 -48.86 2.69
N ILE A 74 8.42 -49.46 1.87
CA ILE A 74 8.56 -50.83 1.34
C ILE A 74 9.84 -50.91 0.50
N LEU A 75 10.08 -49.95 -0.39
CA LEU A 75 11.29 -49.91 -1.19
C LEU A 75 12.53 -49.80 -0.30
N PHE A 76 12.56 -48.89 0.68
CA PHE A 76 13.68 -48.65 1.56
C PHE A 76 14.00 -49.83 2.48
N SER A 77 12.98 -50.57 2.91
CA SER A 77 13.16 -51.81 3.73
C SER A 77 13.58 -53.04 2.92
N SER A 78 13.52 -52.97 1.60
CA SER A 78 13.94 -54.07 0.74
C SER A 78 15.46 -54.07 0.55
N ALA A 79 16.10 -55.23 0.62
CA ALA A 79 17.53 -55.39 0.42
C ALA A 79 17.88 -55.78 -1.04
N VAL A 80 17.12 -55.30 -2.01
CA VAL A 80 17.29 -55.64 -3.42
C VAL A 80 17.21 -54.41 -4.33
N PRO A 81 18.01 -54.34 -5.40
CA PRO A 81 17.92 -53.26 -6.36
C PRO A 81 16.65 -53.34 -7.20
N PHE A 82 16.08 -52.20 -7.54
CA PHE A 82 14.92 -52.07 -8.41
C PHE A 82 15.29 -51.52 -9.79
N PRO A 83 14.41 -51.66 -10.80
CA PRO A 83 14.62 -51.03 -12.11
C PRO A 83 14.71 -49.52 -12.01
N PHE A 84 15.60 -48.90 -12.77
CA PHE A 84 15.83 -47.42 -12.78
C PHE A 84 14.57 -46.63 -13.14
N SER A 85 13.68 -47.22 -13.96
CA SER A 85 12.38 -46.62 -14.28
C SER A 85 11.48 -46.43 -13.07
N LEU A 86 11.54 -47.34 -12.07
CA LEU A 86 10.78 -47.20 -10.83
C LEU A 86 11.32 -46.04 -9.97
N TYR A 87 12.65 -45.92 -9.80
CA TYR A 87 13.27 -44.77 -9.11
C TYR A 87 12.90 -43.47 -9.78
N ALA A 88 13.02 -43.37 -11.10
CA ALA A 88 12.68 -42.16 -11.86
C ALA A 88 11.22 -41.76 -11.66
N HIS A 89 10.29 -42.75 -11.64
CA HIS A 89 8.89 -42.50 -11.40
C HIS A 89 8.62 -42.00 -9.97
N LEU A 90 9.25 -42.63 -8.97
CA LEU A 90 9.08 -42.27 -7.56
C LEU A 90 9.72 -40.88 -7.28
N PHE A 91 10.89 -40.57 -7.78
CA PHE A 91 11.47 -39.22 -7.64
C PHE A 91 10.57 -38.16 -8.23
N ARG A 92 9.95 -38.40 -9.40
CA ARG A 92 8.99 -37.48 -10.00
C ARG A 92 7.80 -37.20 -9.09
N ILE A 93 7.26 -38.25 -8.45
CA ILE A 93 6.10 -38.10 -7.55
C ILE A 93 6.50 -37.45 -6.24
N CYS A 94 7.65 -37.81 -5.66
CA CYS A 94 8.21 -37.12 -4.48
C CYS A 94 8.40 -35.63 -4.74
N ALA A 95 8.93 -35.26 -5.90
CA ALA A 95 9.12 -33.88 -6.33
C ALA A 95 7.77 -33.14 -6.49
N SER A 96 6.74 -33.79 -7.03
CA SER A 96 5.41 -33.19 -7.17
C SER A 96 4.72 -32.96 -5.81
N ASN A 97 4.89 -33.90 -4.87
CA ASN A 97 4.30 -33.82 -3.53
C ASN A 97 5.17 -33.10 -2.49
N LYS A 98 6.34 -32.57 -2.90
CA LYS A 98 7.34 -31.95 -2.01
C LYS A 98 7.74 -32.84 -0.82
N ALA A 99 7.85 -34.15 -1.05
CA ALA A 99 8.08 -35.17 -0.05
C ALA A 99 9.58 -35.40 0.18
N ILE A 100 10.19 -34.57 1.05
CA ILE A 100 11.65 -34.56 1.28
C ILE A 100 12.17 -35.87 1.92
N ILE A 101 11.46 -36.37 2.93
CA ILE A 101 11.86 -37.60 3.67
C ILE A 101 11.91 -38.80 2.72
N GLU A 102 10.93 -38.90 1.87
CA GLU A 102 10.84 -39.94 0.85
C GLU A 102 11.94 -39.79 -0.21
N THR A 103 12.26 -38.56 -0.61
CA THR A 103 13.34 -38.27 -1.56
C THR A 103 14.69 -38.72 -1.00
N ARG A 104 15.01 -38.43 0.26
CA ARG A 104 16.23 -38.88 0.94
C ARG A 104 16.32 -40.41 1.07
N LYS A 105 15.20 -41.07 1.40
CA LYS A 105 15.16 -42.55 1.45
C LYS A 105 15.43 -43.19 0.09
N LEU A 106 14.84 -42.62 -0.97
CA LEU A 106 15.05 -43.11 -2.35
C LEU A 106 16.49 -42.94 -2.79
N GLU A 107 17.10 -41.79 -2.52
CA GLU A 107 18.51 -41.51 -2.82
C GLU A 107 19.44 -42.47 -2.05
N SER A 108 19.26 -42.58 -0.74
CA SER A 108 20.05 -43.48 0.10
C SER A 108 19.96 -44.95 -0.38
N HIS A 109 18.76 -45.42 -0.71
CA HIS A 109 18.60 -46.77 -1.24
C HIS A 109 19.26 -46.93 -2.63
N LEU A 110 19.10 -45.93 -3.53
CA LEU A 110 19.70 -45.95 -4.85
C LEU A 110 21.25 -46.04 -4.77
N ILE A 111 21.88 -45.21 -3.94
CA ILE A 111 23.35 -45.20 -3.76
C ILE A 111 23.82 -46.49 -3.13
N THR A 112 23.10 -47.04 -2.15
CA THR A 112 23.46 -48.30 -1.46
C THR A 112 23.50 -49.50 -2.41
N PHE A 113 22.53 -49.60 -3.33
CA PHE A 113 22.43 -50.76 -4.22
C PHE A 113 22.96 -50.51 -5.64
N THR A 114 23.40 -49.30 -5.93
CA THR A 114 23.98 -48.92 -7.24
C THR A 114 25.15 -47.99 -7.00
N PRO A 115 26.41 -48.54 -6.88
CA PRO A 115 27.60 -47.69 -6.58
C PRO A 115 27.84 -46.57 -7.61
N THR A 116 27.42 -46.73 -8.84
CA THR A 116 27.49 -45.76 -9.90
C THR A 116 26.09 -45.52 -10.49
N PRO A 117 25.23 -44.77 -9.81
CA PRO A 117 23.90 -44.48 -10.33
C PRO A 117 23.95 -43.74 -11.66
N PRO A 118 23.05 -44.02 -12.60
CA PRO A 118 22.95 -43.26 -13.84
C PRO A 118 22.70 -41.77 -13.57
N VAL A 119 23.41 -40.89 -14.28
CA VAL A 119 23.37 -39.41 -14.10
C VAL A 119 21.94 -38.87 -14.12
N PHE A 120 21.08 -39.39 -14.98
CA PHE A 120 19.69 -38.94 -15.10
C PHE A 120 18.85 -39.19 -13.79
N LEU A 121 19.18 -40.20 -13.00
CA LEU A 121 18.51 -40.45 -11.70
C LEU A 121 18.98 -39.45 -10.63
N LEU A 122 20.28 -39.15 -10.61
CA LEU A 122 20.86 -38.13 -9.74
C LEU A 122 20.30 -36.75 -10.08
N ASN A 123 20.13 -36.43 -11.38
CA ASN A 123 19.49 -35.21 -11.84
C ASN A 123 18.04 -35.10 -11.34
N ARG A 124 17.28 -36.23 -11.33
CA ARG A 124 15.94 -36.28 -10.76
C ARG A 124 15.90 -36.10 -9.25
N ALA A 125 16.89 -36.58 -8.53
CA ALA A 125 17.02 -36.34 -7.10
C ALA A 125 17.35 -34.87 -6.80
N VAL A 126 18.28 -34.25 -7.53
CA VAL A 126 18.59 -32.81 -7.45
C VAL A 126 17.34 -31.95 -7.73
N GLU A 127 16.59 -32.30 -8.79
CA GLU A 127 15.29 -31.63 -9.09
C GLU A 127 14.28 -31.81 -7.95
N GLY A 128 14.22 -33.01 -7.34
CA GLY A 128 13.36 -33.30 -6.20
C GLY A 128 13.70 -32.44 -4.99
N TYR A 129 14.96 -32.35 -4.62
CA TYR A 129 15.44 -31.48 -3.54
C TYR A 129 15.16 -30.01 -3.82
N GLY A 130 15.37 -29.56 -5.06
CA GLY A 130 15.03 -28.21 -5.49
C GLY A 130 13.56 -27.86 -5.30
N LYS A 131 12.64 -28.79 -5.67
CA LYS A 131 11.19 -28.60 -5.47
C LYS A 131 10.76 -28.62 -4.00
N CYS A 132 11.55 -29.30 -3.14
CA CYS A 132 11.36 -29.33 -1.69
C CYS A 132 11.99 -28.12 -0.97
N ASN A 133 12.61 -27.17 -1.67
CA ASN A 133 13.39 -26.04 -1.12
C ASN A 133 14.60 -26.48 -0.25
N CYS A 134 15.15 -27.68 -0.50
CA CYS A 134 16.30 -28.23 0.24
C CYS A 134 17.57 -28.05 -0.58
N MET A 135 18.04 -26.80 -0.69
CA MET A 135 19.15 -26.45 -1.56
C MET A 135 20.51 -26.97 -1.09
N VAL A 136 20.65 -27.26 0.22
CA VAL A 136 21.88 -27.85 0.77
C VAL A 136 22.06 -29.26 0.25
N ASP A 137 21.03 -30.11 0.39
CA ASP A 137 21.06 -31.49 -0.11
C ASP A 137 21.23 -31.54 -1.65
N ALA A 138 20.52 -30.64 -2.37
CA ALA A 138 20.66 -30.56 -3.82
C ALA A 138 22.08 -30.22 -4.26
N ARG A 139 22.75 -29.31 -3.52
CA ARG A 139 24.10 -28.87 -3.82
C ARG A 139 25.14 -29.95 -3.47
N GLU A 140 25.03 -30.57 -2.29
CA GLU A 140 25.92 -31.65 -1.88
C GLU A 140 25.85 -32.81 -2.90
N LEU A 141 24.65 -33.27 -3.24
CA LEU A 141 24.47 -34.31 -4.24
C LEU A 141 25.07 -33.93 -5.60
N PHE A 142 24.87 -32.68 -6.06
CA PHE A 142 25.43 -32.20 -7.31
C PHE A 142 26.97 -32.18 -7.27
N ASP A 143 27.59 -31.75 -6.17
CA ASP A 143 29.02 -31.66 -6.05
C ASP A 143 29.68 -33.06 -5.87
N GLU A 144 28.94 -34.05 -5.34
CA GLU A 144 29.39 -35.46 -5.21
C GLU A 144 29.25 -36.26 -6.51
N MET A 145 28.53 -35.75 -7.52
CA MET A 145 28.38 -36.46 -8.82
C MET A 145 29.72 -36.64 -9.53
N PRO A 146 30.12 -37.88 -9.86
CA PRO A 146 31.39 -38.14 -10.53
C PRO A 146 31.48 -37.58 -11.95
N THR A 147 30.35 -37.56 -12.66
CA THR A 147 30.21 -36.95 -13.99
C THR A 147 28.94 -36.07 -14.02
N ARG A 148 29.06 -34.91 -14.60
CA ARG A 148 27.94 -33.94 -14.75
C ARG A 148 27.69 -33.69 -16.23
N ASP A 149 26.45 -33.90 -16.64
CA ASP A 149 25.99 -33.56 -17.98
C ASP A 149 25.23 -32.22 -17.99
N GLY A 150 24.81 -31.75 -19.17
CA GLY A 150 23.98 -30.54 -19.29
C GLY A 150 22.69 -30.60 -18.48
N GLY A 151 22.14 -31.82 -18.28
CA GLY A 151 20.95 -32.04 -17.45
C GLY A 151 21.22 -31.81 -15.96
N SER A 152 22.41 -32.20 -15.46
CA SER A 152 22.82 -31.95 -14.07
C SER A 152 22.91 -30.46 -13.76
N TRP A 153 23.57 -29.70 -14.65
CA TRP A 153 23.66 -28.24 -14.55
C TRP A 153 22.30 -27.57 -14.62
N ASN A 154 21.43 -28.01 -15.55
CA ASN A 154 20.07 -27.49 -15.64
C ASN A 154 19.27 -27.74 -14.36
N ALA A 155 19.36 -28.91 -13.77
CA ALA A 155 18.64 -29.28 -12.55
C ALA A 155 19.01 -28.35 -11.39
N ILE A 156 20.32 -28.14 -11.14
CA ILE A 156 20.78 -27.29 -10.03
C ILE A 156 20.54 -25.80 -10.27
N ILE A 157 20.79 -25.27 -11.48
CA ILE A 157 20.55 -23.86 -11.83
C ILE A 157 19.06 -23.54 -11.69
N THR A 158 18.18 -24.41 -12.24
CA THR A 158 16.73 -24.22 -12.15
C THR A 158 16.25 -24.34 -10.70
N ALA A 159 16.85 -25.24 -9.90
CA ALA A 159 16.52 -25.35 -8.48
C ALA A 159 16.86 -24.07 -7.72
N TYR A 160 18.04 -23.49 -7.89
CA TYR A 160 18.42 -22.21 -7.28
C TYR A 160 17.53 -21.06 -7.73
N SER A 161 17.27 -20.94 -9.04
CA SER A 161 16.42 -19.88 -9.61
C SER A 161 15.00 -19.93 -9.01
N ARG A 162 14.35 -21.09 -8.99
CA ARG A 162 12.98 -21.26 -8.46
C ARG A 162 12.86 -21.02 -6.96
N ASN A 163 13.95 -21.19 -6.21
CA ASN A 163 13.95 -20.96 -4.76
C ASN A 163 14.42 -19.54 -4.37
N GLY A 164 14.44 -18.60 -5.32
CA GLY A 164 14.80 -17.21 -5.06
C GLY A 164 16.28 -16.98 -4.71
N ARG A 165 17.15 -17.95 -5.01
CA ARG A 165 18.60 -17.86 -4.81
C ARG A 165 19.29 -17.49 -6.11
N ALA A 166 18.93 -16.35 -6.66
CA ALA A 166 19.34 -15.91 -8.00
C ALA A 166 20.88 -15.79 -8.12
N GLU A 167 21.57 -15.26 -7.12
CA GLU A 167 23.04 -15.13 -7.12
C GLU A 167 23.73 -16.50 -7.21
N ASP A 168 23.23 -17.50 -6.50
CA ASP A 168 23.76 -18.86 -6.56
C ASP A 168 23.52 -19.50 -7.94
N ALA A 169 22.33 -19.28 -8.53
CA ALA A 169 22.01 -19.76 -9.88
C ALA A 169 22.98 -19.17 -10.92
N LEU A 170 23.27 -17.88 -10.84
CA LEU A 170 24.20 -17.18 -11.71
C LEU A 170 25.66 -17.64 -11.49
N GLY A 171 26.03 -17.91 -10.26
CA GLY A 171 27.33 -18.50 -9.91
C GLY A 171 27.51 -19.91 -10.51
N MET A 172 26.45 -20.73 -10.45
CA MET A 172 26.45 -22.06 -11.09
C MET A 172 26.52 -21.99 -12.62
N PHE A 173 25.82 -21.01 -13.22
CA PHE A 173 25.90 -20.78 -14.67
C PHE A 173 27.31 -20.37 -15.09
N SER A 174 27.97 -19.46 -14.36
CA SER A 174 29.36 -19.08 -14.62
C SER A 174 30.29 -20.28 -14.56
N ARG A 175 30.10 -21.16 -13.58
CA ARG A 175 30.86 -22.39 -13.43
C ARG A 175 30.61 -23.36 -14.58
N MET A 176 29.35 -23.55 -15.01
CA MET A 176 28.96 -24.37 -16.16
C MET A 176 29.70 -23.94 -17.45
N ILE A 177 29.72 -22.64 -17.73
CA ILE A 177 30.44 -22.06 -18.88
C ILE A 177 31.96 -22.29 -18.73
N GLY A 178 32.51 -22.10 -17.51
CA GLY A 178 33.92 -22.31 -17.22
C GLY A 178 34.39 -23.77 -17.38
N GLU A 179 33.51 -24.72 -17.11
CA GLU A 179 33.75 -26.18 -17.34
C GLU A 179 33.52 -26.61 -18.80
N GLY A 180 33.14 -25.68 -19.69
CA GLY A 180 32.96 -25.91 -21.13
C GLY A 180 31.66 -26.65 -21.48
N VAL A 181 30.71 -26.73 -20.56
CA VAL A 181 29.40 -27.38 -20.81
C VAL A 181 28.47 -26.40 -21.53
N PHE A 182 27.87 -26.84 -22.64
CA PHE A 182 26.97 -26.02 -23.45
C PHE A 182 25.63 -25.79 -22.75
N PRO A 183 25.21 -24.53 -22.54
CA PRO A 183 23.90 -24.22 -21.96
C PRO A 183 22.77 -24.57 -22.92
N SER A 184 21.70 -25.13 -22.37
CA SER A 184 20.47 -25.39 -23.10
C SER A 184 19.50 -24.21 -23.01
N GLU A 185 18.42 -24.25 -23.79
CA GLU A 185 17.28 -23.34 -23.69
C GLU A 185 16.77 -23.20 -22.24
N VAL A 186 16.59 -24.32 -21.55
CA VAL A 186 16.14 -24.36 -20.13
C VAL A 186 17.14 -23.65 -19.21
N THR A 187 18.44 -23.82 -19.47
CA THR A 187 19.50 -23.11 -18.73
C THR A 187 19.34 -21.59 -18.88
N PHE A 188 19.27 -21.13 -20.14
CA PHE A 188 19.14 -19.69 -20.41
C PHE A 188 17.84 -19.10 -19.85
N ALA A 189 16.71 -19.80 -19.96
CA ALA A 189 15.46 -19.35 -19.37
C ALA A 189 15.54 -19.18 -17.84
N SER A 190 16.18 -20.14 -17.14
CA SER A 190 16.38 -20.08 -15.69
C SER A 190 17.35 -18.96 -15.29
N VAL A 191 18.42 -18.77 -16.07
CA VAL A 191 19.43 -17.72 -15.83
C VAL A 191 18.83 -16.33 -16.10
N LEU A 192 18.09 -16.14 -17.18
CA LEU A 192 17.39 -14.88 -17.45
C LEU A 192 16.41 -14.54 -16.34
N GLY A 193 15.61 -15.53 -15.86
CA GLY A 193 14.75 -15.32 -14.70
C GLY A 193 15.53 -14.81 -13.49
N SER A 194 16.70 -15.41 -13.19
CA SER A 194 17.57 -15.00 -12.09
C SER A 194 18.18 -13.61 -12.30
N CYS A 195 18.56 -13.23 -13.54
CA CYS A 195 18.99 -11.87 -13.85
C CYS A 195 17.90 -10.84 -13.54
N GLY A 196 16.65 -11.14 -13.90
CA GLY A 196 15.51 -10.29 -13.57
C GLY A 196 15.22 -10.16 -12.07
N ASP A 197 15.51 -11.18 -11.28
CA ASP A 197 15.33 -11.14 -9.83
C ASP A 197 16.43 -10.33 -9.11
N VAL A 198 17.66 -10.31 -9.67
CA VAL A 198 18.77 -9.47 -9.19
C VAL A 198 18.66 -8.02 -9.69
N LEU A 199 17.85 -7.77 -10.71
CA LEU A 199 17.70 -6.47 -11.40
C LEU A 199 19.01 -5.94 -11.99
N ASP A 200 19.89 -6.83 -12.46
CA ASP A 200 21.16 -6.47 -13.09
C ASP A 200 21.04 -6.43 -14.63
N LEU A 201 20.85 -5.22 -15.14
CA LEU A 201 20.73 -4.97 -16.59
C LEU A 201 22.00 -5.35 -17.36
N ARG A 202 23.18 -5.12 -16.77
CA ARG A 202 24.47 -5.39 -17.41
C ARG A 202 24.68 -6.89 -17.63
N LEU A 203 24.36 -7.67 -16.59
CA LEU A 203 24.41 -9.12 -16.66
C LEU A 203 23.38 -9.67 -17.66
N SER A 204 22.19 -9.11 -17.66
CA SER A 204 21.13 -9.46 -18.61
C SER A 204 21.57 -9.30 -20.06
N SER A 205 22.23 -8.17 -20.39
CA SER A 205 22.77 -7.92 -21.73
C SER A 205 23.89 -8.90 -22.09
N GLN A 206 24.73 -9.29 -21.13
CA GLN A 206 25.77 -10.32 -21.37
C GLN A 206 25.15 -11.68 -21.66
N VAL A 207 24.12 -12.08 -20.92
CA VAL A 207 23.40 -13.34 -21.15
C VAL A 207 22.69 -13.31 -22.52
N GLN A 208 22.09 -12.17 -22.91
CA GLN A 208 21.52 -12.00 -24.24
C GLN A 208 22.59 -12.24 -25.34
N GLY A 209 23.78 -11.65 -25.17
CA GLY A 209 24.89 -11.89 -26.11
C GLY A 209 25.29 -13.37 -26.21
N LEU A 210 25.19 -14.12 -25.11
CA LEU A 210 25.41 -15.56 -25.12
C LEU A 210 24.26 -16.31 -25.80
N VAL A 211 23.01 -15.93 -25.61
CA VAL A 211 21.83 -16.50 -26.29
C VAL A 211 22.04 -16.38 -27.82
N VAL A 212 22.44 -15.20 -28.31
CA VAL A 212 22.74 -14.98 -29.72
C VAL A 212 23.93 -15.85 -30.20
N LYS A 213 25.03 -15.87 -29.41
CA LYS A 213 26.24 -16.63 -29.74
C LYS A 213 26.01 -18.14 -29.83
N TYR A 214 25.12 -18.68 -28.99
CA TYR A 214 24.79 -20.10 -29.01
C TYR A 214 23.66 -20.47 -30.00
N GLY A 215 23.17 -19.49 -30.79
CA GLY A 215 22.23 -19.76 -31.91
C GLY A 215 20.78 -19.94 -31.47
N TYR A 216 20.37 -19.39 -30.34
CA TYR A 216 19.00 -19.45 -29.83
C TYR A 216 18.12 -18.26 -30.24
N VAL A 217 18.54 -17.49 -31.26
CA VAL A 217 17.74 -16.40 -31.84
C VAL A 217 16.48 -17.01 -32.48
N GLY A 218 15.32 -16.37 -32.32
CA GLY A 218 14.04 -16.88 -32.80
C GLY A 218 13.36 -17.85 -31.85
N ASN A 219 13.97 -18.14 -30.69
CA ASN A 219 13.32 -18.94 -29.65
C ASN A 219 12.38 -18.07 -28.81
N VAL A 220 11.06 -18.22 -29.04
CA VAL A 220 10.01 -17.40 -28.41
C VAL A 220 10.04 -17.46 -26.88
N ILE A 221 10.49 -18.59 -26.27
CA ILE A 221 10.58 -18.72 -24.80
C ILE A 221 11.70 -17.81 -24.26
N LEU A 222 12.86 -17.81 -24.90
CA LEU A 222 14.00 -17.00 -24.49
C LEU A 222 13.78 -15.52 -24.78
N GLU A 223 13.21 -15.20 -25.95
CA GLU A 223 12.82 -13.84 -26.30
C GLU A 223 11.79 -13.28 -25.31
N SER A 224 10.76 -14.05 -24.96
CA SER A 224 9.80 -13.66 -23.90
C SER A 224 10.47 -13.49 -22.53
N SER A 225 11.47 -14.33 -22.20
CA SER A 225 12.25 -14.18 -20.97
C SER A 225 13.12 -12.93 -20.99
N LEU A 226 13.67 -12.53 -22.13
CA LEU A 226 14.39 -11.27 -22.29
C LEU A 226 13.46 -10.06 -22.11
N VAL A 227 12.28 -10.09 -22.72
CA VAL A 227 11.24 -9.06 -22.51
C VAL A 227 10.92 -8.92 -21.02
N ASP A 228 10.78 -10.04 -20.30
CA ASP A 228 10.52 -10.06 -18.86
C ASP A 228 11.64 -9.39 -18.06
N VAL A 229 12.87 -9.74 -18.35
CA VAL A 229 14.06 -9.22 -17.67
C VAL A 229 14.24 -7.73 -17.89
N TYR A 230 14.19 -7.25 -19.14
CA TYR A 230 14.31 -5.83 -19.44
C TYR A 230 13.18 -5.01 -18.81
N GLY A 231 11.96 -5.56 -18.82
CA GLY A 231 10.82 -4.95 -18.12
C GLY A 231 11.01 -4.86 -16.61
N LYS A 232 11.50 -5.93 -15.95
CA LYS A 232 11.84 -5.94 -14.52
C LYS A 232 12.95 -4.92 -14.18
N CYS A 233 13.94 -4.76 -15.04
CA CYS A 233 15.01 -3.77 -14.88
C CYS A 233 14.56 -2.32 -15.16
N GLY A 234 13.27 -2.09 -15.49
CA GLY A 234 12.71 -0.77 -15.73
C GLY A 234 13.04 -0.16 -17.10
N VAL A 235 13.63 -0.93 -18.02
CA VAL A 235 14.02 -0.46 -19.37
C VAL A 235 12.95 -0.89 -20.39
N MET A 236 11.76 -0.28 -20.28
CA MET A 236 10.61 -0.69 -21.10
C MET A 236 10.78 -0.47 -22.59
N ASN A 237 11.58 0.51 -23.03
CA ASN A 237 11.84 0.74 -24.45
C ASN A 237 12.55 -0.45 -25.08
N ASP A 238 13.52 -1.03 -24.38
CA ASP A 238 14.25 -2.20 -24.88
C ASP A 238 13.38 -3.46 -24.78
N ALA A 239 12.60 -3.62 -23.68
CA ALA A 239 11.63 -4.70 -23.57
C ALA A 239 10.61 -4.66 -24.74
N ARG A 240 10.16 -3.46 -25.12
CA ARG A 240 9.23 -3.28 -26.24
C ARG A 240 9.87 -3.65 -27.58
N ARG A 241 11.12 -3.21 -27.84
CA ARG A 241 11.83 -3.59 -29.06
C ARG A 241 11.99 -5.12 -29.17
N MET A 242 12.44 -5.74 -28.07
CA MET A 242 12.59 -7.20 -28.04
C MET A 242 11.26 -7.92 -28.30
N PHE A 243 10.16 -7.37 -27.78
CA PHE A 243 8.83 -7.93 -28.03
C PHE A 243 8.40 -7.77 -29.51
N ASP A 244 8.65 -6.60 -30.10
CA ASP A 244 8.26 -6.33 -31.49
C ASP A 244 9.15 -7.11 -32.51
N GLU A 245 10.33 -7.62 -32.10
CA GLU A 245 11.20 -8.51 -32.87
C GLU A 245 10.71 -9.98 -32.86
N ILE A 246 9.82 -10.37 -31.96
CA ILE A 246 9.27 -11.74 -31.91
C ILE A 246 8.35 -11.95 -33.12
N GLU A 247 8.72 -12.83 -34.03
CA GLU A 247 7.94 -13.09 -35.28
C GLU A 247 6.51 -13.57 -34.96
N ASN A 248 6.37 -14.51 -34.03
CA ASN A 248 5.10 -15.12 -33.67
C ASN A 248 4.91 -15.14 -32.13
N PRO A 249 4.55 -13.99 -31.51
CA PRO A 249 4.36 -13.92 -30.08
C PRO A 249 3.21 -14.84 -29.61
N ASN A 250 3.49 -15.70 -28.66
CA ASN A 250 2.50 -16.59 -28.07
C ASN A 250 1.77 -15.91 -26.88
N ASN A 251 0.79 -16.58 -26.28
CA ASN A 251 0.04 -16.05 -25.14
C ASN A 251 0.94 -15.63 -23.96
N VAL A 252 2.08 -16.31 -23.74
CA VAL A 252 3.02 -15.98 -22.68
C VAL A 252 3.73 -14.67 -22.98
N SER A 253 4.21 -14.50 -24.23
CA SER A 253 4.89 -13.26 -24.66
C SER A 253 3.99 -12.04 -24.47
N TRP A 254 2.72 -12.13 -24.92
CA TRP A 254 1.73 -11.07 -24.75
C TRP A 254 1.44 -10.79 -23.27
N ASN A 255 1.29 -11.82 -22.47
CA ASN A 255 1.02 -11.65 -21.05
C ASN A 255 2.20 -10.98 -20.32
N VAL A 256 3.42 -11.33 -20.68
CA VAL A 256 4.64 -10.72 -20.12
C VAL A 256 4.68 -9.23 -20.39
N ILE A 257 4.53 -8.80 -21.66
CA ILE A 257 4.64 -7.37 -22.00
C ILE A 257 3.51 -6.55 -21.38
N VAL A 258 2.26 -7.03 -21.39
CA VAL A 258 1.11 -6.38 -20.74
C VAL A 258 1.37 -6.21 -19.25
N ARG A 259 1.86 -7.26 -18.58
CA ARG A 259 2.17 -7.24 -17.17
C ARG A 259 3.29 -6.25 -16.82
N ARG A 260 4.36 -6.18 -17.65
CA ARG A 260 5.48 -5.24 -17.41
C ARG A 260 5.02 -3.78 -17.51
N TYR A 261 4.20 -3.42 -18.49
CA TYR A 261 3.60 -2.09 -18.58
C TYR A 261 2.73 -1.77 -17.34
N LEU A 262 1.96 -2.74 -16.88
CA LEU A 262 1.14 -2.57 -15.68
C LEU A 262 1.99 -2.34 -14.42
N GLU A 263 3.10 -3.06 -14.26
CA GLU A 263 3.98 -2.95 -13.08
C GLU A 263 4.73 -1.60 -13.00
N ILE A 264 5.03 -0.98 -14.13
CA ILE A 264 5.60 0.38 -14.14
C ILE A 264 4.55 1.48 -14.04
N GLY A 265 3.25 1.11 -13.98
CA GLY A 265 2.14 2.05 -13.84
C GLY A 265 1.59 2.61 -15.16
N ASP A 266 2.08 2.16 -16.30
CA ASP A 266 1.59 2.56 -17.63
C ASP A 266 0.43 1.66 -18.06
N GLY A 267 -0.74 1.93 -17.48
CA GLY A 267 -1.96 1.18 -17.77
C GLY A 267 -2.48 1.39 -19.19
N GLU A 268 -2.27 2.57 -19.77
CA GLU A 268 -2.73 2.87 -21.15
C GLU A 268 -1.98 2.03 -22.16
N GLU A 269 -0.65 1.95 -22.07
CA GLU A 269 0.14 1.16 -22.99
C GLU A 269 -0.08 -0.35 -22.78
N ALA A 270 -0.33 -0.79 -21.52
CA ALA A 270 -0.76 -2.17 -21.25
C ALA A 270 -2.06 -2.53 -22.01
N LEU A 271 -3.05 -1.63 -22.05
CA LEU A 271 -4.28 -1.81 -22.83
C LEU A 271 -4.07 -1.76 -24.33
N ASN A 272 -3.17 -0.91 -24.81
CA ASN A 272 -2.79 -0.87 -26.22
C ASN A 272 -2.22 -2.21 -26.68
N MET A 273 -1.35 -2.81 -25.83
CA MET A 273 -0.78 -4.14 -26.11
C MET A 273 -1.85 -5.24 -26.09
N PHE A 274 -2.76 -5.20 -25.12
CA PHE A 274 -3.90 -6.13 -25.09
C PHE A 274 -4.78 -5.99 -26.35
N SER A 275 -5.09 -4.76 -26.77
CA SER A 275 -5.86 -4.49 -27.99
C SER A 275 -5.14 -4.98 -29.25
N LYS A 276 -3.81 -4.84 -29.30
CA LYS A 276 -2.97 -5.36 -30.40
C LYS A 276 -3.04 -6.89 -30.46
N MET A 277 -2.95 -7.57 -29.28
CA MET A 277 -3.11 -9.03 -29.17
C MET A 277 -4.44 -9.51 -29.77
N ILE A 278 -5.55 -8.85 -29.40
CA ILE A 278 -6.89 -9.20 -29.91
C ILE A 278 -6.98 -9.00 -31.44
N ARG A 279 -6.43 -7.88 -31.97
CA ARG A 279 -6.40 -7.62 -33.43
C ARG A 279 -5.62 -8.70 -34.19
N MET A 280 -4.54 -9.23 -33.59
CA MET A 280 -3.77 -10.33 -34.15
C MET A 280 -4.46 -11.71 -33.98
N LYS A 281 -5.69 -11.74 -33.50
CA LYS A 281 -6.50 -12.96 -33.28
C LYS A 281 -5.86 -13.97 -32.35
N VAL A 282 -5.01 -13.54 -31.43
CA VAL A 282 -4.46 -14.39 -30.38
C VAL A 282 -5.49 -14.43 -29.24
N ASN A 283 -5.97 -15.61 -28.87
CA ASN A 283 -6.95 -15.76 -27.79
C ASN A 283 -6.28 -15.51 -26.43
N PRO A 284 -6.71 -14.51 -25.65
CA PRO A 284 -6.12 -14.23 -24.35
C PRO A 284 -6.52 -15.31 -23.33
N LEU A 285 -5.61 -15.58 -22.40
CA LEU A 285 -5.88 -16.41 -21.24
C LEU A 285 -6.52 -15.57 -20.11
N SER A 286 -7.16 -16.22 -19.13
CA SER A 286 -7.75 -15.56 -17.97
C SER A 286 -6.80 -14.57 -17.30
N PHE A 287 -5.50 -14.91 -17.17
CA PHE A 287 -4.48 -14.02 -16.61
C PHE A 287 -4.23 -12.75 -17.44
N THR A 288 -4.28 -12.87 -18.76
CA THR A 288 -4.09 -11.71 -19.66
C THR A 288 -5.29 -10.77 -19.58
N VAL A 289 -6.50 -11.33 -19.54
CA VAL A 289 -7.74 -10.54 -19.32
C VAL A 289 -7.70 -9.85 -17.96
N SER A 290 -7.30 -10.56 -16.90
CA SER A 290 -7.14 -9.99 -15.55
C SER A 290 -6.13 -8.84 -15.53
N ASN A 291 -4.99 -8.97 -16.21
CA ASN A 291 -4.01 -7.89 -16.31
C ASN A 291 -4.56 -6.68 -17.07
N ALA A 292 -5.35 -6.88 -18.11
CA ALA A 292 -6.02 -5.78 -18.82
C ALA A 292 -7.07 -5.08 -17.95
N ILE A 293 -7.83 -5.81 -17.15
CA ILE A 293 -8.78 -5.23 -16.18
C ILE A 293 -8.03 -4.43 -15.09
N LEU A 294 -6.91 -4.95 -14.58
CA LEU A 294 -6.06 -4.23 -13.62
C LEU A 294 -5.49 -2.94 -14.23
N ALA A 295 -5.14 -2.96 -15.51
CA ALA A 295 -4.69 -1.77 -16.23
C ALA A 295 -5.78 -0.69 -16.27
N CYS A 296 -7.03 -1.03 -16.57
CA CYS A 296 -8.16 -0.09 -16.49
C CYS A 296 -8.29 0.52 -15.09
N SER A 297 -8.13 -0.28 -14.05
CA SER A 297 -8.24 0.20 -12.67
C SER A 297 -7.08 1.12 -12.24
N SER A 298 -5.94 1.12 -12.95
CA SER A 298 -4.78 1.95 -12.60
C SER A 298 -5.01 3.44 -12.87
N PHE A 299 -5.73 3.78 -13.92
CA PHE A 299 -6.07 5.16 -14.31
C PHE A 299 -7.57 5.50 -14.18
N GLY A 300 -8.39 4.61 -13.59
CA GLY A 300 -9.82 4.84 -13.40
C GLY A 300 -10.67 4.69 -14.67
N GLY A 301 -10.20 3.92 -15.65
CA GLY A 301 -10.83 3.68 -16.93
C GLY A 301 -12.07 2.77 -16.86
N LEU A 302 -13.18 3.28 -16.34
CA LEU A 302 -14.42 2.50 -16.22
C LEU A 302 -14.95 2.06 -17.59
N LYS A 303 -14.91 2.93 -18.60
CA LYS A 303 -15.43 2.64 -19.94
C LYS A 303 -14.67 1.47 -20.60
N GLU A 304 -13.37 1.49 -20.52
CA GLU A 304 -12.47 0.45 -21.02
C GLU A 304 -12.68 -0.85 -20.23
N GLY A 305 -12.83 -0.75 -18.92
CA GLY A 305 -13.12 -1.89 -18.05
C GLY A 305 -14.42 -2.59 -18.39
N VAL A 306 -15.48 -1.85 -18.70
CA VAL A 306 -16.78 -2.39 -19.16
C VAL A 306 -16.63 -3.10 -20.52
N GLN A 307 -15.85 -2.54 -21.44
CA GLN A 307 -15.59 -3.19 -22.74
C GLN A 307 -14.84 -4.52 -22.57
N ILE A 308 -13.81 -4.57 -21.70
CA ILE A 308 -13.06 -5.80 -21.42
C ILE A 308 -13.95 -6.81 -20.71
N HIS A 309 -14.82 -6.37 -19.79
CA HIS A 309 -15.80 -7.24 -19.16
C HIS A 309 -16.73 -7.88 -20.20
N GLY A 310 -17.31 -7.07 -21.10
CA GLY A 310 -18.14 -7.57 -22.21
C GLY A 310 -17.39 -8.53 -23.15
N PHE A 311 -16.09 -8.30 -23.36
CA PHE A 311 -15.23 -9.23 -24.09
C PHE A 311 -15.03 -10.54 -23.29
N GLY A 312 -14.77 -10.45 -21.99
CA GLY A 312 -14.61 -11.61 -21.10
C GLY A 312 -15.86 -12.53 -21.08
N ILE A 313 -17.05 -11.93 -21.11
CA ILE A 313 -18.33 -12.68 -21.28
C ILE A 313 -18.33 -13.45 -22.60
N LYS A 314 -17.95 -12.78 -23.72
CA LYS A 314 -17.94 -13.42 -25.06
C LYS A 314 -17.00 -14.62 -25.14
N ILE A 315 -15.86 -14.58 -24.48
CA ILE A 315 -14.91 -15.72 -24.47
C ILE A 315 -15.10 -16.68 -23.30
N ASN A 316 -16.17 -16.49 -22.52
CA ASN A 316 -16.58 -17.36 -21.40
C ASN A 316 -15.53 -17.49 -20.28
N VAL A 317 -14.83 -16.40 -19.94
CA VAL A 317 -13.86 -16.33 -18.83
C VAL A 317 -14.39 -15.55 -17.63
N GLU A 318 -15.59 -14.99 -17.67
CA GLU A 318 -16.19 -14.21 -16.58
C GLU A 318 -16.31 -15.05 -15.28
N GLN A 319 -16.56 -16.36 -15.41
CA GLN A 319 -16.71 -17.27 -14.28
C GLN A 319 -15.38 -17.78 -13.73
N ASP A 320 -14.26 -17.39 -14.34
CA ASP A 320 -12.94 -17.67 -13.79
C ASP A 320 -12.74 -16.87 -12.48
N GLU A 321 -12.28 -17.54 -11.41
CA GLU A 321 -12.13 -16.93 -10.08
C GLU A 321 -11.18 -15.71 -10.10
N VAL A 322 -10.13 -15.77 -10.90
CA VAL A 322 -9.16 -14.66 -11.01
C VAL A 322 -9.76 -13.47 -11.76
N VAL A 323 -10.50 -13.73 -12.84
CA VAL A 323 -11.14 -12.69 -13.64
C VAL A 323 -12.26 -12.03 -12.86
N SER A 324 -13.13 -12.79 -12.21
CA SER A 324 -14.24 -12.25 -11.40
C SER A 324 -13.72 -11.42 -10.23
N SER A 325 -12.65 -11.85 -9.56
CA SER A 325 -12.03 -11.10 -8.46
C SER A 325 -11.41 -9.78 -8.94
N THR A 326 -10.77 -9.78 -10.10
CA THR A 326 -10.20 -8.55 -10.70
C THR A 326 -11.28 -7.59 -11.21
N LEU A 327 -12.39 -8.11 -11.76
CA LEU A 327 -13.53 -7.29 -12.16
C LEU A 327 -14.17 -6.60 -10.96
N ILE A 328 -14.41 -7.32 -9.86
CA ILE A 328 -14.93 -6.73 -8.62
C ILE A 328 -14.01 -5.60 -8.14
N ALA A 329 -12.70 -5.86 -8.08
CA ALA A 329 -11.72 -4.87 -7.65
C ALA A 329 -11.68 -3.64 -8.56
N MET A 330 -11.79 -3.81 -9.88
CA MET A 330 -11.84 -2.73 -10.86
C MET A 330 -13.09 -1.88 -10.67
N TYR A 331 -14.28 -2.48 -10.61
CA TYR A 331 -15.53 -1.74 -10.43
C TYR A 331 -15.58 -0.99 -9.09
N VAL A 332 -15.12 -1.64 -8.01
CA VAL A 332 -14.97 -0.99 -6.69
C VAL A 332 -14.04 0.23 -6.77
N LYS A 333 -12.89 0.10 -7.42
CA LYS A 333 -11.91 1.20 -7.55
C LYS A 333 -12.41 2.33 -8.45
N CYS A 334 -13.19 2.01 -9.47
CA CYS A 334 -13.84 3.00 -10.35
C CYS A 334 -15.14 3.60 -9.76
N GLY A 335 -15.57 3.15 -8.56
CA GLY A 335 -16.74 3.68 -7.86
C GLY A 335 -18.09 3.10 -8.29
N ASP A 336 -18.13 2.13 -9.22
CA ASP A 336 -19.35 1.46 -9.65
C ASP A 336 -19.64 0.22 -8.78
N LEU A 337 -20.14 0.47 -7.58
CA LEU A 337 -20.43 -0.58 -6.61
C LEU A 337 -21.58 -1.50 -7.00
N GLU A 338 -22.51 -1.03 -7.84
CA GLU A 338 -23.66 -1.83 -8.28
C GLU A 338 -23.20 -2.92 -9.28
N SER A 339 -22.34 -2.57 -10.23
CA SER A 339 -21.76 -3.57 -11.13
C SER A 339 -20.84 -4.53 -10.39
N ALA A 340 -20.04 -4.04 -9.41
CA ALA A 340 -19.23 -4.89 -8.56
C ALA A 340 -20.10 -5.92 -7.80
N LYS A 341 -21.24 -5.48 -7.25
CA LYS A 341 -22.17 -6.36 -6.52
C LYS A 341 -22.79 -7.42 -7.42
N ARG A 342 -23.18 -7.09 -8.64
CA ARG A 342 -23.72 -8.07 -9.60
C ARG A 342 -22.74 -9.22 -9.84
N ILE A 343 -21.46 -8.93 -10.00
CA ILE A 343 -20.43 -9.96 -10.19
C ILE A 343 -20.20 -10.72 -8.89
N PHE A 344 -20.18 -10.03 -7.75
CA PHE A 344 -19.99 -10.64 -6.44
C PHE A 344 -21.11 -11.66 -6.10
N ASP A 345 -22.33 -11.39 -6.55
CA ASP A 345 -23.47 -12.27 -6.31
C ASP A 345 -23.43 -13.58 -7.14
N LEU A 346 -22.50 -13.71 -8.09
CA LEU A 346 -22.27 -14.96 -8.81
C LEU A 346 -21.67 -16.04 -7.85
N PRO A 347 -22.11 -17.32 -7.96
CA PRO A 347 -21.67 -18.36 -7.03
C PRO A 347 -20.16 -18.58 -6.95
N CYS A 348 -19.44 -18.41 -8.07
CA CYS A 348 -17.99 -18.57 -8.15
C CYS A 348 -17.20 -17.42 -7.49
N SER A 349 -17.84 -16.29 -7.18
CA SER A 349 -17.18 -15.06 -6.73
C SER A 349 -17.18 -14.87 -5.22
N LYS A 350 -17.81 -15.76 -4.43
CA LYS A 350 -17.94 -15.62 -2.97
C LYS A 350 -16.75 -16.21 -2.22
N ASN A 351 -15.58 -15.62 -2.41
CA ASN A 351 -14.37 -15.94 -1.64
C ASN A 351 -14.01 -14.81 -0.66
N LEU A 352 -13.13 -15.09 0.30
CA LEU A 352 -12.71 -14.14 1.34
C LEU A 352 -12.15 -12.82 0.78
N ILE A 353 -11.43 -12.89 -0.34
CA ILE A 353 -10.82 -11.71 -1.00
C ILE A 353 -11.92 -10.81 -1.53
N ASN A 354 -12.91 -11.37 -2.23
CA ASN A 354 -14.02 -10.63 -2.84
C ASN A 354 -14.95 -10.03 -1.79
N TYR A 355 -15.24 -10.76 -0.71
CA TYR A 355 -15.94 -10.19 0.45
C TYR A 355 -15.20 -8.98 1.00
N THR A 356 -13.88 -9.11 1.25
CA THR A 356 -13.07 -8.01 1.78
C THR A 356 -13.01 -6.82 0.82
N THR A 357 -12.92 -7.07 -0.49
CA THR A 357 -12.91 -6.03 -1.52
C THR A 357 -14.25 -5.28 -1.56
N MET A 358 -15.38 -5.97 -1.51
CA MET A 358 -16.71 -5.36 -1.48
C MET A 358 -16.94 -4.56 -0.20
N VAL A 359 -16.57 -5.12 0.97
CA VAL A 359 -16.64 -4.40 2.25
C VAL A 359 -15.79 -3.13 2.18
N SER A 360 -14.59 -3.19 1.59
CA SER A 360 -13.73 -2.03 1.37
C SER A 360 -14.39 -0.99 0.47
N GLY A 361 -15.01 -1.41 -0.62
CA GLY A 361 -15.72 -0.52 -1.54
C GLY A 361 -16.86 0.23 -0.86
N TYR A 362 -17.71 -0.47 -0.14
CA TYR A 362 -18.81 0.16 0.63
C TYR A 362 -18.27 1.06 1.75
N ALA A 363 -17.24 0.63 2.47
CA ALA A 363 -16.64 1.43 3.53
C ALA A 363 -16.01 2.72 2.99
N MET A 364 -15.30 2.66 1.85
CA MET A 364 -14.64 3.82 1.24
C MET A 364 -15.62 4.82 0.63
N SER A 365 -16.80 4.38 0.18
CA SER A 365 -17.88 5.23 -0.35
C SER A 365 -18.84 5.77 0.74
N GLY A 366 -18.57 5.50 2.02
CA GLY A 366 -19.42 5.97 3.13
C GLY A 366 -20.66 5.11 3.41
N ARG A 367 -20.93 4.08 2.61
CA ARG A 367 -22.06 3.14 2.79
C ARG A 367 -21.75 2.13 3.91
N MET A 368 -21.50 2.65 5.14
CA MET A 368 -21.05 1.84 6.27
C MET A 368 -22.09 0.81 6.75
N THR A 369 -23.38 1.03 6.48
CA THR A 369 -24.47 0.08 6.78
C THR A 369 -24.34 -1.18 5.92
N ASP A 370 -24.13 -0.98 4.62
CA ASP A 370 -23.97 -2.08 3.66
C ASP A 370 -22.65 -2.82 3.89
N ALA A 371 -21.57 -2.06 4.15
CA ALA A 371 -20.27 -2.63 4.54
C ALA A 371 -20.40 -3.53 5.78
N ARG A 372 -21.18 -3.09 6.78
CA ARG A 372 -21.40 -3.86 8.01
C ARG A 372 -22.23 -5.11 7.77
N ALA A 373 -23.32 -5.01 7.03
CA ALA A 373 -24.16 -6.15 6.69
C ALA A 373 -23.34 -7.24 5.98
N LEU A 374 -22.57 -6.83 4.96
CA LEU A 374 -21.74 -7.77 4.22
C LEU A 374 -20.59 -8.36 5.06
N PHE A 375 -20.00 -7.58 5.95
CA PHE A 375 -19.00 -8.06 6.91
C PHE A 375 -19.59 -9.13 7.86
N ASP A 376 -20.83 -8.94 8.30
CA ASP A 376 -21.50 -9.89 9.19
C ASP A 376 -21.92 -11.20 8.46
N GLU A 377 -22.13 -11.14 7.14
CA GLU A 377 -22.37 -12.32 6.28
C GLU A 377 -21.10 -13.13 5.98
N MET A 378 -19.88 -12.58 6.21
CA MET A 378 -18.63 -13.29 5.90
C MET A 378 -18.54 -14.62 6.65
N PRO A 379 -18.26 -15.75 5.95
CA PRO A 379 -18.08 -17.06 6.59
C PRO A 379 -16.90 -17.07 7.56
N GLU A 380 -15.80 -16.44 7.12
CA GLU A 380 -14.57 -16.27 7.91
C GLU A 380 -14.14 -14.81 7.85
N ARG A 381 -13.58 -14.30 8.95
CA ARG A 381 -13.13 -12.91 9.06
C ARG A 381 -11.62 -12.88 9.29
N SER A 382 -10.90 -12.31 8.33
CA SER A 382 -9.45 -12.08 8.46
C SER A 382 -9.17 -10.77 9.20
N VAL A 383 -7.96 -10.60 9.71
CA VAL A 383 -7.50 -9.33 10.31
C VAL A 383 -7.66 -8.17 9.31
N ILE A 384 -7.45 -8.44 8.02
CA ILE A 384 -7.62 -7.44 6.96
C ILE A 384 -9.07 -6.94 6.89
N SER A 385 -10.06 -7.84 6.95
CA SER A 385 -11.48 -7.44 6.90
C SER A 385 -11.89 -6.62 8.12
N TRP A 386 -11.35 -6.93 9.31
CA TRP A 386 -11.52 -6.11 10.52
C TRP A 386 -10.90 -4.73 10.35
N ASN A 387 -9.67 -4.65 9.82
CA ASN A 387 -8.97 -3.39 9.60
C ASN A 387 -9.69 -2.50 8.57
N VAL A 388 -10.25 -3.08 7.51
CA VAL A 388 -11.04 -2.35 6.52
C VAL A 388 -12.26 -1.68 7.16
N MET A 389 -13.00 -2.39 8.00
CA MET A 389 -14.16 -1.82 8.71
C MET A 389 -13.75 -0.72 9.68
N LEU A 390 -12.67 -0.92 10.45
CA LEU A 390 -12.13 0.10 11.35
C LEU A 390 -11.69 1.35 10.58
N ALA A 391 -10.97 1.18 9.48
CA ALA A 391 -10.54 2.27 8.62
C ALA A 391 -11.75 3.05 8.04
N GLY A 392 -12.82 2.35 7.67
CA GLY A 392 -14.06 2.97 7.23
C GLY A 392 -14.71 3.83 8.32
N TYR A 393 -14.86 3.31 9.53
CA TYR A 393 -15.41 4.09 10.65
C TYR A 393 -14.54 5.30 11.00
N THR A 394 -13.21 5.15 11.02
CA THR A 394 -12.28 6.25 11.30
C THR A 394 -12.31 7.32 10.21
N ARG A 395 -12.38 6.94 8.94
CA ARG A 395 -12.44 7.88 7.81
C ARG A 395 -13.67 8.79 7.84
N PHE A 396 -14.82 8.26 8.29
CA PHE A 396 -16.07 9.00 8.37
C PHE A 396 -16.37 9.53 9.78
N PHE A 397 -15.35 9.66 10.62
CA PHE A 397 -15.40 10.25 11.96
C PHE A 397 -16.47 9.60 12.88
N LYS A 398 -16.80 8.33 12.65
CA LYS A 398 -17.78 7.57 13.47
C LYS A 398 -17.06 6.88 14.64
N TRP A 399 -16.50 7.67 15.53
CA TRP A 399 -15.59 7.22 16.60
C TRP A 399 -16.24 6.23 17.56
N ASP A 400 -17.49 6.47 18.00
CA ASP A 400 -18.20 5.58 18.91
C ASP A 400 -18.43 4.20 18.31
N LYS A 401 -18.76 4.15 16.99
CA LYS A 401 -18.90 2.89 16.25
C LYS A 401 -17.55 2.21 16.05
N ALA A 402 -16.49 2.97 15.82
CA ALA A 402 -15.13 2.44 15.71
C ALA A 402 -14.69 1.80 17.04
N LEU A 403 -14.91 2.47 18.16
CA LEU A 403 -14.56 1.95 19.49
C LEU A 403 -15.35 0.68 19.84
N SER A 404 -16.67 0.69 19.63
CA SER A 404 -17.51 -0.50 19.85
C SER A 404 -17.09 -1.66 18.96
N PHE A 405 -16.61 -1.38 17.74
CA PHE A 405 -16.13 -2.39 16.81
C PHE A 405 -14.76 -2.95 17.23
N VAL A 406 -13.87 -2.13 17.81
CA VAL A 406 -12.61 -2.59 18.44
C VAL A 406 -12.90 -3.57 19.57
N LEU A 407 -13.86 -3.24 20.44
CA LEU A 407 -14.28 -4.12 21.55
C LEU A 407 -14.81 -5.46 21.01
N LEU A 408 -15.65 -5.42 19.97
CA LEU A 408 -16.14 -6.63 19.30
C LEU A 408 -15.00 -7.46 18.70
N MET A 409 -14.07 -6.84 17.99
CA MET A 409 -12.90 -7.49 17.41
C MET A 409 -12.11 -8.24 18.50
N ARG A 410 -11.85 -7.60 19.63
CA ARG A 410 -11.11 -8.18 20.76
C ARG A 410 -11.77 -9.45 21.33
N THR A 411 -13.11 -9.58 21.23
CA THR A 411 -13.84 -10.77 21.69
C THR A 411 -13.81 -11.90 20.67
N LYS A 412 -13.63 -11.59 19.38
CA LYS A 412 -13.77 -12.55 18.27
C LYS A 412 -12.43 -13.04 17.71
N THR A 413 -11.36 -12.26 17.81
CA THR A 413 -10.03 -12.65 17.34
C THR A 413 -8.94 -12.27 18.34
N LYS A 414 -7.89 -13.09 18.38
CA LYS A 414 -6.65 -12.79 19.12
C LYS A 414 -5.57 -12.19 18.22
N ASP A 415 -5.77 -12.27 16.91
CA ASP A 415 -4.80 -11.82 15.92
C ASP A 415 -4.95 -10.32 15.72
N ILE A 416 -3.98 -9.57 16.21
CA ILE A 416 -3.86 -8.11 16.07
C ILE A 416 -2.53 -7.83 15.38
N ASP A 417 -2.59 -7.13 14.25
CA ASP A 417 -1.41 -6.73 13.51
C ASP A 417 -1.03 -5.25 13.76
N HIS A 418 0.07 -4.82 13.17
CA HIS A 418 0.54 -3.43 13.30
C HIS A 418 -0.45 -2.41 12.70
N VAL A 419 -1.24 -2.78 11.69
CA VAL A 419 -2.26 -1.90 11.09
C VAL A 419 -3.42 -1.70 12.06
N THR A 420 -3.91 -2.78 12.68
CA THR A 420 -4.94 -2.73 13.72
C THR A 420 -4.52 -1.80 14.86
N LEU A 421 -3.28 -1.99 15.36
CA LEU A 421 -2.74 -1.15 16.44
C LEU A 421 -2.70 0.33 16.04
N GLY A 422 -2.26 0.63 14.82
CA GLY A 422 -2.25 1.99 14.29
C GLY A 422 -3.65 2.62 14.22
N LEU A 423 -4.65 1.86 13.77
CA LEU A 423 -6.04 2.33 13.73
C LEU A 423 -6.62 2.58 15.13
N ILE A 424 -6.38 1.69 16.10
CA ILE A 424 -6.85 1.88 17.48
C ILE A 424 -6.18 3.11 18.10
N LEU A 425 -4.88 3.32 17.87
CA LEU A 425 -4.18 4.51 18.35
C LEU A 425 -4.71 5.78 17.68
N ALA A 426 -5.05 5.74 16.38
CA ALA A 426 -5.68 6.85 15.69
C ALA A 426 -7.07 7.19 16.26
N ILE A 427 -7.87 6.19 16.65
CA ILE A 427 -9.15 6.37 17.34
C ILE A 427 -8.91 7.03 18.70
N SER A 428 -7.98 6.49 19.52
CA SER A 428 -7.62 7.06 20.81
C SER A 428 -7.16 8.53 20.70
N ALA A 429 -6.38 8.83 19.64
CA ALA A 429 -5.91 10.19 19.36
C ALA A 429 -7.05 11.15 18.95
N ALA A 430 -8.08 10.64 18.28
CA ALA A 430 -9.20 11.45 17.80
C ALA A 430 -10.22 11.81 18.91
N ILE A 431 -10.46 10.88 19.84
CA ILE A 431 -11.36 11.08 20.99
C ILE A 431 -10.63 11.52 22.26
N PRO A 432 -9.40 11.99 22.21
CA PRO A 432 -8.35 12.18 23.23
C PRO A 432 -8.42 11.22 24.43
N ASP A 433 -8.61 9.91 24.17
CA ASP A 433 -8.66 8.89 25.23
C ASP A 433 -7.24 8.36 25.52
N LEU A 434 -6.59 9.00 26.51
CA LEU A 434 -5.25 8.65 26.95
C LEU A 434 -5.17 7.24 27.57
N GLU A 435 -6.23 6.80 28.26
CA GLU A 435 -6.23 5.49 28.94
C GLU A 435 -6.29 4.33 27.92
N LEU A 436 -7.11 4.45 26.89
CA LEU A 436 -7.09 3.51 25.76
C LEU A 436 -5.70 3.48 25.11
N GLY A 437 -5.12 4.67 24.86
CA GLY A 437 -3.78 4.78 24.28
C GLY A 437 -2.69 4.10 25.11
N LYS A 438 -2.73 4.24 26.44
CA LYS A 438 -1.80 3.55 27.36
C LYS A 438 -2.00 2.04 27.37
N GLN A 439 -3.24 1.54 27.30
CA GLN A 439 -3.53 0.11 27.21
C GLN A 439 -2.94 -0.49 25.93
N VAL A 440 -3.11 0.20 24.79
CA VAL A 440 -2.54 -0.22 23.51
C VAL A 440 -1.00 -0.17 23.56
N HIS A 441 -0.39 0.87 24.18
CA HIS A 441 1.04 0.93 24.35
C HIS A 441 1.56 -0.26 25.20
N GLY A 442 0.85 -0.62 26.27
CA GLY A 442 1.16 -1.81 27.07
C GLY A 442 1.07 -3.11 26.25
N TYR A 443 0.12 -3.21 25.33
CA TYR A 443 0.01 -4.33 24.38
C TYR A 443 1.19 -4.36 23.41
N VAL A 444 1.53 -3.23 22.79
CA VAL A 444 2.69 -3.06 21.86
C VAL A 444 3.97 -3.56 22.53
N TYR A 445 4.19 -3.20 23.79
CA TYR A 445 5.38 -3.61 24.53
C TYR A 445 5.41 -5.13 24.78
N ARG A 446 4.31 -5.72 25.24
CA ARG A 446 4.24 -7.16 25.57
C ARG A 446 4.36 -8.07 24.35
N HIS A 447 3.91 -7.64 23.18
CA HIS A 447 3.89 -8.46 21.96
C HIS A 447 5.01 -8.14 20.98
N GLY A 448 5.98 -7.31 21.37
CA GLY A 448 7.20 -7.06 20.57
C GLY A 448 7.02 -6.11 19.39
N PHE A 449 5.93 -5.33 19.31
CA PHE A 449 5.73 -4.35 18.23
C PHE A 449 6.52 -3.05 18.40
N CYS A 450 7.35 -2.95 19.44
CA CYS A 450 8.16 -1.74 19.70
C CYS A 450 9.15 -1.41 18.58
N SER A 451 9.57 -2.40 17.79
CA SER A 451 10.46 -2.24 16.64
C SER A 451 9.74 -1.89 15.34
N ASN A 452 8.40 -1.80 15.36
CA ASN A 452 7.63 -1.42 14.19
C ASN A 452 7.48 0.11 14.14
N LEU A 453 8.07 0.73 13.11
CA LEU A 453 8.09 2.19 12.93
C LEU A 453 6.68 2.78 12.80
N PHE A 454 5.78 2.11 12.06
CA PHE A 454 4.40 2.57 11.87
C PHE A 454 3.64 2.68 13.19
N VAL A 455 3.73 1.65 14.05
CA VAL A 455 3.11 1.66 15.39
C VAL A 455 3.77 2.71 16.27
N GLY A 456 5.09 2.85 16.18
CA GLY A 456 5.85 3.86 16.91
C GLY A 456 5.41 5.28 16.60
N ASN A 457 5.22 5.61 15.32
CA ASN A 457 4.73 6.92 14.88
C ASN A 457 3.27 7.15 15.30
N ALA A 458 2.42 6.12 15.26
CA ALA A 458 1.06 6.21 15.75
C ALA A 458 0.97 6.45 17.27
N LEU A 459 1.88 5.88 18.07
CA LEU A 459 1.99 6.15 19.51
C LEU A 459 2.42 7.60 19.77
N LEU A 460 3.36 8.14 18.99
CA LEU A 460 3.78 9.54 19.09
C LEU A 460 2.59 10.49 18.83
N ASP A 461 1.85 10.26 17.73
CA ASP A 461 0.69 11.07 17.39
C ASP A 461 -0.41 10.99 18.45
N MET A 462 -0.68 9.77 18.98
CA MET A 462 -1.63 9.55 20.04
C MET A 462 -1.26 10.33 21.31
N TYR A 463 -0.03 10.19 21.82
CA TYR A 463 0.41 10.93 23.00
C TYR A 463 0.39 12.43 22.78
N GLY A 464 0.80 12.88 21.58
CA GLY A 464 0.76 14.29 21.21
C GLY A 464 -0.65 14.87 21.22
N LYS A 465 -1.62 14.17 20.59
CA LYS A 465 -3.03 14.60 20.55
C LYS A 465 -3.74 14.53 21.88
N CYS A 466 -3.39 13.55 22.72
CA CYS A 466 -3.89 13.45 24.08
C CYS A 466 -3.22 14.41 25.09
N GLY A 467 -2.32 15.29 24.65
CA GLY A 467 -1.65 16.26 25.52
C GLY A 467 -0.55 15.73 26.42
N ASN A 468 -0.20 14.45 26.31
CA ASN A 468 0.86 13.85 27.13
C ASN A 468 2.23 13.96 26.44
N LEU A 469 2.74 15.20 26.35
CA LEU A 469 3.99 15.51 25.64
C LEU A 469 5.22 14.85 26.26
N ASN A 470 5.22 14.65 27.60
CA ASN A 470 6.32 13.94 28.26
C ASN A 470 6.45 12.49 27.77
N SER A 471 5.33 11.76 27.69
CA SER A 471 5.34 10.39 27.15
C SER A 471 5.69 10.36 25.68
N ALA A 472 5.21 11.32 24.88
CA ALA A 472 5.59 11.47 23.48
C ALA A 472 7.12 11.63 23.33
N ARG A 473 7.72 12.54 24.12
CA ARG A 473 9.16 12.79 24.13
C ARG A 473 9.97 11.56 24.53
N ILE A 474 9.59 10.91 25.63
CA ILE A 474 10.27 9.70 26.11
C ILE A 474 10.22 8.61 25.04
N TRP A 475 9.05 8.39 24.43
CA TRP A 475 8.88 7.39 23.38
C TRP A 475 9.70 7.73 22.12
N PHE A 476 9.72 8.98 21.70
CA PHE A 476 10.53 9.44 20.57
C PHE A 476 12.03 9.14 20.76
N TYR A 477 12.58 9.43 21.94
CA TYR A 477 13.99 9.12 22.21
C TYR A 477 14.27 7.62 22.31
N LYS A 478 13.30 6.84 22.79
CA LYS A 478 13.39 5.38 22.83
C LYS A 478 13.45 4.75 21.42
N MET A 479 12.82 5.39 20.43
CA MET A 479 12.83 4.97 19.02
C MET A 479 14.12 5.40 18.27
N SER A 480 15.16 5.87 18.92
CA SER A 480 16.34 6.52 18.31
C SER A 480 16.93 5.83 17.08
N HIS A 481 16.87 4.48 17.01
CA HIS A 481 17.40 3.71 15.88
C HIS A 481 16.41 3.50 14.73
N LEU A 482 15.15 3.89 14.89
CA LEU A 482 14.07 3.60 13.94
C LEU A 482 13.42 4.87 13.40
N ARG A 483 13.61 6.02 14.05
CA ARG A 483 12.90 7.25 13.73
C ARG A 483 13.22 7.76 12.33
N ASP A 484 12.19 8.21 11.66
CA ASP A 484 12.22 8.78 10.33
C ASP A 484 11.68 10.22 10.33
N LYS A 485 11.52 10.81 9.14
CA LYS A 485 10.93 12.15 8.98
C LYS A 485 9.53 12.26 9.57
N VAL A 486 8.75 11.17 9.54
CA VAL A 486 7.38 11.15 10.08
C VAL A 486 7.42 11.24 11.60
N SER A 487 8.35 10.51 12.24
CA SER A 487 8.57 10.57 13.70
C SER A 487 8.91 12.00 14.17
N TRP A 488 9.83 12.66 13.47
CA TRP A 488 10.22 14.05 13.76
C TRP A 488 9.04 15.01 13.60
N ASN A 489 8.29 14.88 12.50
CA ASN A 489 7.12 15.72 12.24
C ASN A 489 6.00 15.49 13.26
N ALA A 490 5.78 14.24 13.70
CA ALA A 490 4.78 13.93 14.73
C ALA A 490 5.11 14.62 16.07
N LEU A 491 6.38 14.61 16.48
CA LEU A 491 6.81 15.30 17.70
C LEU A 491 6.71 16.82 17.55
N LEU A 492 7.15 17.38 16.41
CA LEU A 492 7.01 18.81 16.08
C LEU A 492 5.55 19.26 16.14
N THR A 493 4.66 18.49 15.47
CA THR A 493 3.21 18.78 15.46
C THR A 493 2.61 18.75 16.87
N SER A 494 3.09 17.81 17.70
CA SER A 494 2.63 17.70 19.09
C SER A 494 2.98 18.96 19.89
N TYR A 495 4.22 19.46 19.83
CA TYR A 495 4.60 20.71 20.49
C TYR A 495 3.87 21.91 19.90
N ALA A 496 3.80 22.01 18.55
CA ALA A 496 3.12 23.07 17.84
C ALA A 496 1.65 23.23 18.23
N ARG A 497 0.93 22.09 18.32
CA ARG A 497 -0.50 22.08 18.70
C ARG A 497 -0.77 22.59 20.12
N HIS A 498 0.19 22.38 21.01
CA HIS A 498 0.07 22.81 22.40
C HIS A 498 0.71 24.18 22.67
N GLY A 499 1.05 24.94 21.62
CA GLY A 499 1.58 26.29 21.73
C GLY A 499 3.04 26.37 22.23
N LEU A 500 3.76 25.26 22.27
CA LEU A 500 5.14 25.17 22.72
C LEU A 500 6.09 25.34 21.54
N SER A 501 6.17 26.54 20.98
CA SER A 501 6.92 26.82 19.76
C SER A 501 8.43 26.88 19.97
N GLU A 502 8.90 27.20 21.16
CA GLU A 502 10.34 27.18 21.46
C GLU A 502 10.86 25.75 21.49
N GLU A 503 10.12 24.84 22.12
CA GLU A 503 10.43 23.41 22.13
C GLU A 503 10.30 22.79 20.72
N ALA A 504 9.30 23.22 19.94
CA ALA A 504 9.18 22.79 18.54
C ALA A 504 10.40 23.24 17.72
N MET A 505 10.92 24.45 17.93
CA MET A 505 12.16 24.90 17.28
C MET A 505 13.39 24.12 17.74
N GLU A 506 13.51 23.79 19.02
CA GLU A 506 14.59 22.94 19.51
C GLU A 506 14.57 21.55 18.82
N VAL A 507 13.40 20.97 18.70
CA VAL A 507 13.20 19.70 17.98
C VAL A 507 13.54 19.84 16.50
N PHE A 508 13.18 20.96 15.87
CA PHE A 508 13.53 21.25 14.47
C PHE A 508 15.04 21.33 14.24
N TRP A 509 15.78 22.01 15.12
CA TRP A 509 17.23 22.09 15.01
C TRP A 509 17.89 20.73 15.15
N LYS A 510 17.42 19.90 16.09
CA LYS A 510 17.88 18.51 16.24
C LYS A 510 17.53 17.64 15.02
N MET A 511 16.35 17.85 14.41
CA MET A 511 15.96 17.16 13.20
C MET A 511 16.94 17.42 12.05
N LEU A 512 17.46 18.63 11.91
CA LEU A 512 18.41 18.99 10.84
C LEU A 512 19.74 18.24 10.93
N GLU A 513 20.12 17.77 12.12
CA GLU A 513 21.32 16.94 12.30
C GLU A 513 21.14 15.52 11.74
N GLU A 514 19.91 15.01 11.69
CA GLU A 514 19.63 13.62 11.29
C GLU A 514 18.95 13.50 9.92
N THR A 515 18.09 14.46 9.55
CA THR A 515 17.30 14.37 8.33
C THR A 515 16.96 15.76 7.75
N LYS A 516 16.70 15.78 6.44
CA LYS A 516 16.26 17.01 5.75
C LYS A 516 14.77 17.28 6.03
N PRO A 517 14.39 18.53 6.35
CA PRO A 517 13.00 18.90 6.52
C PRO A 517 12.21 18.78 5.22
N SER A 518 10.91 18.64 5.35
CA SER A 518 9.95 18.62 4.25
C SER A 518 9.07 19.88 4.27
N LYS A 519 8.33 20.12 3.20
CA LYS A 519 7.31 21.18 3.17
C LYS A 519 6.30 21.07 4.31
N PHE A 520 5.94 19.86 4.71
CA PHE A 520 5.07 19.61 5.86
C PHE A 520 5.71 20.10 7.17
N THR A 521 7.02 19.89 7.36
CA THR A 521 7.78 20.37 8.53
C THR A 521 7.69 21.89 8.66
N PHE A 522 7.94 22.60 7.55
CA PHE A 522 7.85 24.08 7.53
C PHE A 522 6.43 24.57 7.75
N GLY A 523 5.43 23.95 7.11
CA GLY A 523 4.03 24.26 7.32
C GLY A 523 3.63 24.16 8.80
N THR A 524 4.03 23.07 9.48
CA THR A 524 3.75 22.86 10.90
C THR A 524 4.41 23.91 11.79
N LEU A 525 5.68 24.25 11.54
CA LEU A 525 6.41 25.27 12.31
C LEU A 525 5.81 26.67 12.12
N LEU A 526 5.52 27.01 10.88
CA LEU A 526 4.93 28.32 10.56
C LEU A 526 3.52 28.45 11.14
N ALA A 527 2.70 27.38 11.07
CA ALA A 527 1.38 27.35 11.71
C ALA A 527 1.49 27.49 13.25
N ALA A 528 2.47 26.83 13.87
CA ALA A 528 2.74 27.01 15.30
C ALA A 528 3.07 28.47 15.64
N CYS A 529 3.98 29.09 14.88
CA CYS A 529 4.33 30.49 15.04
C CYS A 529 3.14 31.43 14.85
N ALA A 530 2.27 31.12 13.88
CA ALA A 530 1.05 31.87 13.59
C ALA A 530 0.06 31.84 14.77
N ASN A 531 -0.16 30.66 15.37
CA ASN A 531 -1.16 30.47 16.42
C ASN A 531 -0.80 31.17 17.75
N ILE A 532 0.50 31.35 18.03
CA ILE A 532 0.98 32.02 19.25
C ILE A 532 1.57 33.41 18.96
N PHE A 533 1.41 33.93 17.73
CA PHE A 533 1.93 35.22 17.30
C PHE A 533 3.44 35.35 17.45
N ALA A 534 4.22 34.27 17.30
CA ALA A 534 5.66 34.23 17.49
C ALA A 534 6.43 34.74 16.26
N LEU A 535 6.30 36.04 15.93
CA LEU A 535 6.90 36.65 14.76
C LEU A 535 8.43 36.45 14.67
N LYS A 536 9.15 36.54 15.80
CA LYS A 536 10.61 36.40 15.82
C LYS A 536 11.04 35.00 15.34
N ILE A 537 10.37 33.98 15.83
CA ILE A 537 10.63 32.59 15.43
C ILE A 537 10.23 32.37 13.96
N GLY A 538 9.06 32.85 13.56
CA GLY A 538 8.60 32.81 12.17
C GLY A 538 9.59 33.43 11.18
N LYS A 539 10.21 34.55 11.51
CA LYS A 539 11.27 35.18 10.71
C LYS A 539 12.54 34.31 10.62
N GLN A 540 12.91 33.61 11.69
CA GLN A 540 14.06 32.67 11.66
C GLN A 540 13.78 31.49 10.73
N VAL A 541 12.58 30.92 10.79
CA VAL A 541 12.16 29.84 9.89
C VAL A 541 12.14 30.33 8.43
N HIS A 542 11.60 31.53 8.18
CA HIS A 542 11.60 32.13 6.84
C HIS A 542 13.03 32.33 6.30
N ALA A 543 13.93 32.88 7.12
CA ALA A 543 15.34 33.03 6.72
C ALA A 543 16.03 31.70 6.42
N PHE A 544 15.66 30.63 7.13
CA PHE A 544 16.17 29.29 6.86
C PHE A 544 15.62 28.75 5.52
N ILE A 545 14.33 28.94 5.25
CA ILE A 545 13.66 28.57 3.99
C ILE A 545 14.38 29.20 2.82
N MET A 546 14.59 30.51 2.85
CA MET A 546 15.28 31.30 1.81
C MET A 546 16.71 30.82 1.56
N ARG A 547 17.50 30.61 2.64
CA ARG A 547 18.91 30.18 2.51
C ARG A 547 19.07 28.79 1.90
N ASN A 548 18.06 27.93 2.01
CA ASN A 548 18.12 26.55 1.55
C ASN A 548 17.29 26.30 0.28
N GLY A 549 16.76 27.36 -0.36
CA GLY A 549 16.06 27.29 -1.63
C GLY A 549 14.70 26.57 -1.58
N TYR A 550 13.99 26.66 -0.46
CA TYR A 550 12.63 26.12 -0.30
C TYR A 550 11.53 27.17 -0.58
N ASP A 551 11.92 28.40 -0.89
CA ASP A 551 11.05 29.55 -1.15
C ASP A 551 10.20 29.44 -2.43
N VAL A 552 10.55 28.53 -3.32
CA VAL A 552 9.84 28.29 -4.60
C VAL A 552 8.58 27.44 -4.40
N ASP A 553 8.41 26.77 -3.25
CA ASP A 553 7.26 25.88 -3.01
C ASP A 553 6.03 26.70 -2.56
N ILE A 554 4.96 26.62 -3.36
CA ILE A 554 3.71 27.37 -3.13
C ILE A 554 3.03 27.04 -1.78
N VAL A 555 3.17 25.81 -1.28
CA VAL A 555 2.62 25.40 0.02
C VAL A 555 3.34 26.13 1.16
N ILE A 556 4.65 26.32 1.03
CA ILE A 556 5.46 27.05 2.00
C ILE A 556 5.13 28.54 1.92
N SER A 557 4.98 29.10 0.71
CA SER A 557 4.55 30.51 0.52
C SER A 557 3.19 30.77 1.19
N GLY A 558 2.21 29.87 1.04
CA GLY A 558 0.92 29.97 1.71
C GLY A 558 1.02 29.96 3.23
N ALA A 559 1.85 29.08 3.79
CA ALA A 559 2.10 29.02 5.24
C ALA A 559 2.83 30.27 5.77
N LEU A 560 3.76 30.86 5.00
CA LEU A 560 4.41 32.12 5.35
C LEU A 560 3.43 33.30 5.33
N VAL A 561 2.57 33.36 4.31
CA VAL A 561 1.52 34.38 4.22
C VAL A 561 0.59 34.31 5.42
N ASP A 562 0.11 33.11 5.80
CA ASP A 562 -0.74 32.90 6.97
C ASP A 562 -0.03 33.33 8.27
N MET A 563 1.23 32.92 8.45
CA MET A 563 2.03 33.26 9.63
C MET A 563 2.21 34.77 9.77
N TYR A 564 2.64 35.46 8.70
CA TYR A 564 2.84 36.91 8.76
C TYR A 564 1.53 37.66 8.95
N SER A 565 0.45 37.21 8.32
CA SER A 565 -0.87 37.85 8.44
C SER A 565 -1.42 37.74 9.86
N LYS A 566 -1.34 36.57 10.50
CA LYS A 566 -1.76 36.38 11.89
C LYS A 566 -0.88 37.15 12.87
N CYS A 567 0.41 37.24 12.60
CA CYS A 567 1.34 38.09 13.37
C CYS A 567 1.17 39.61 13.11
N ARG A 568 0.13 40.05 12.40
CA ARG A 568 -0.17 41.43 12.03
C ARG A 568 0.95 42.12 11.25
N CYS A 569 1.77 41.38 10.52
CA CYS A 569 2.86 41.87 9.69
C CYS A 569 2.53 41.74 8.20
N ILE A 570 1.41 42.34 7.80
CA ILE A 570 0.81 42.17 6.45
C ILE A 570 1.77 42.55 5.31
N VAL A 571 2.65 43.53 5.52
CA VAL A 571 3.64 43.95 4.50
C VAL A 571 4.55 42.79 4.10
N TYR A 572 5.00 41.99 5.06
CA TYR A 572 5.80 40.78 4.75
C TYR A 572 4.97 39.69 4.06
N ALA A 573 3.68 39.57 4.41
CA ALA A 573 2.78 38.64 3.74
C ALA A 573 2.59 39.02 2.27
N VAL A 574 2.37 40.30 1.98
CA VAL A 574 2.26 40.84 0.61
C VAL A 574 3.53 40.59 -0.19
N ASN A 575 4.69 40.83 0.41
CA ASN A 575 5.97 40.56 -0.28
C ASN A 575 6.12 39.11 -0.66
N VAL A 576 5.88 38.16 0.27
CA VAL A 576 5.93 36.73 -0.01
C VAL A 576 4.92 36.34 -1.09
N PHE A 577 3.71 36.87 -1.04
CA PHE A 577 2.68 36.62 -2.06
C PHE A 577 3.11 37.11 -3.46
N ASN A 578 3.73 38.32 -3.53
CA ASN A 578 4.17 38.87 -4.81
C ASN A 578 5.41 38.17 -5.37
N GLU A 579 6.32 37.73 -4.52
CA GLU A 579 7.56 37.02 -4.89
C GLU A 579 7.31 35.56 -5.27
N SER A 580 6.15 34.96 -4.92
CA SER A 580 5.82 33.61 -5.25
C SER A 580 5.73 33.40 -6.77
N PRO A 581 6.51 32.46 -7.37
CA PRO A 581 6.62 32.30 -8.82
C PRO A 581 5.35 31.76 -9.47
N SER A 582 4.49 31.10 -8.72
CA SER A 582 3.18 30.63 -9.15
C SER A 582 2.16 30.92 -8.05
N LYS A 583 0.93 31.18 -8.44
CA LYS A 583 -0.16 31.42 -7.52
C LYS A 583 -1.31 30.46 -7.81
N ASP A 584 -1.86 29.87 -6.77
CA ASP A 584 -3.04 29.03 -6.83
C ASP A 584 -4.15 29.58 -5.94
N VAL A 585 -5.30 28.95 -5.98
CA VAL A 585 -6.46 29.32 -5.16
C VAL A 585 -6.12 29.34 -3.67
N ILE A 586 -5.27 28.42 -3.20
CA ILE A 586 -4.91 28.30 -1.78
C ILE A 586 -4.07 29.48 -1.32
N LEU A 587 -3.10 29.91 -2.15
CA LEU A 587 -2.25 31.06 -1.83
C LEU A 587 -3.05 32.37 -1.83
N PHE A 588 -3.95 32.56 -2.82
CA PHE A 588 -4.86 33.69 -2.82
C PHE A 588 -5.79 33.68 -1.61
N ASN A 589 -6.36 32.53 -1.25
CA ASN A 589 -7.23 32.42 -0.06
C ASN A 589 -6.46 32.75 1.22
N SER A 590 -5.21 32.31 1.35
CA SER A 590 -4.36 32.66 2.51
C SER A 590 -4.14 34.16 2.60
N MET A 591 -3.93 34.86 1.46
CA MET A 591 -3.71 36.31 1.43
C MET A 591 -5.01 37.09 1.68
N ILE A 592 -6.14 36.67 1.07
CA ILE A 592 -7.47 37.26 1.26
C ILE A 592 -7.89 37.14 2.74
N LEU A 593 -7.77 35.95 3.34
CA LEU A 593 -8.05 35.74 4.77
C LEU A 593 -7.11 36.58 5.65
N GLY A 594 -5.84 36.64 5.28
CA GLY A 594 -4.85 37.48 5.98
C GLY A 594 -5.21 38.94 5.95
N CYS A 595 -5.57 39.50 4.80
CA CYS A 595 -6.04 40.88 4.67
C CYS A 595 -7.35 41.12 5.41
N SER A 596 -8.28 40.17 5.35
CA SER A 596 -9.56 40.23 6.06
C SER A 596 -9.37 40.30 7.58
N HIS A 597 -8.48 39.47 8.17
CA HIS A 597 -8.15 39.55 9.60
C HIS A 597 -7.48 40.84 10.04
N ASN A 598 -6.84 41.56 9.10
CA ASN A 598 -6.18 42.84 9.37
C ASN A 598 -7.06 44.04 8.97
N GLY A 599 -8.33 43.86 8.60
CA GLY A 599 -9.27 44.91 8.28
C GLY A 599 -8.95 45.70 7.00
N MET A 600 -8.39 45.05 5.96
CA MET A 600 -7.98 45.67 4.70
C MET A 600 -8.91 45.29 3.56
N VAL A 601 -10.15 45.77 3.57
CA VAL A 601 -11.20 45.38 2.61
C VAL A 601 -10.85 45.75 1.18
N GLU A 602 -10.29 46.94 0.94
CA GLU A 602 -9.88 47.36 -0.41
C GLU A 602 -8.87 46.41 -1.02
N LYS A 603 -7.92 45.90 -0.21
CA LYS A 603 -6.92 44.94 -0.66
C LYS A 603 -7.54 43.55 -0.93
N VAL A 604 -8.56 43.17 -0.16
CA VAL A 604 -9.32 41.91 -0.39
C VAL A 604 -10.04 41.98 -1.72
N VAL A 605 -10.67 43.13 -2.04
CA VAL A 605 -11.36 43.32 -3.34
C VAL A 605 -10.36 43.26 -4.49
N GLU A 606 -9.21 43.97 -4.37
CA GLU A 606 -8.12 43.93 -5.37
C GLU A 606 -7.60 42.51 -5.62
N LEU A 607 -7.41 41.72 -4.55
CA LEU A 607 -6.97 40.34 -4.65
C LEU A 607 -8.05 39.43 -5.30
N PHE A 608 -9.31 39.66 -4.99
CA PHE A 608 -10.40 38.90 -5.59
C PHE A 608 -10.51 39.17 -7.10
N GLU A 609 -10.43 40.44 -7.51
CA GLU A 609 -10.38 40.83 -8.92
C GLU A 609 -9.11 40.30 -9.61
N GLY A 610 -7.99 40.27 -8.87
CA GLY A 610 -6.73 39.69 -9.32
C GLY A 610 -6.83 38.20 -9.65
N MET A 611 -7.60 37.43 -8.90
CA MET A 611 -7.85 35.99 -9.22
C MET A 611 -8.49 35.84 -10.60
N GLU A 612 -9.48 36.68 -10.92
CA GLU A 612 -10.14 36.65 -12.22
C GLU A 612 -9.18 36.97 -13.38
N THR A 613 -8.34 37.99 -13.19
CA THR A 613 -7.36 38.41 -14.21
C THR A 613 -6.27 37.36 -14.45
N GLU A 614 -5.90 36.59 -13.42
CA GLU A 614 -4.97 35.45 -13.52
C GLU A 614 -5.66 34.14 -13.97
N GLY A 615 -6.98 34.14 -14.21
CA GLY A 615 -7.74 32.99 -14.65
C GLY A 615 -7.99 31.94 -13.57
N ILE A 616 -7.81 32.32 -12.29
CA ILE A 616 -8.00 31.45 -11.13
C ILE A 616 -9.46 31.56 -10.67
N GLN A 617 -10.16 30.44 -10.61
CA GLN A 617 -11.55 30.42 -10.17
C GLN A 617 -11.64 30.51 -8.63
N PRO A 618 -12.38 31.50 -8.08
CA PRO A 618 -12.66 31.56 -6.64
C PRO A 618 -13.42 30.34 -6.15
N ASP A 619 -13.13 29.91 -4.95
CA ASP A 619 -13.82 28.81 -4.28
C ASP A 619 -14.64 29.30 -3.07
N GLN A 620 -15.26 28.38 -2.35
CA GLN A 620 -16.06 28.69 -1.17
C GLN A 620 -15.25 29.41 -0.08
N THR A 621 -13.97 29.04 0.10
CA THR A 621 -13.06 29.67 1.08
C THR A 621 -12.72 31.11 0.69
N THR A 622 -12.60 31.40 -0.61
CA THR A 622 -12.40 32.75 -1.14
C THR A 622 -13.54 33.67 -0.72
N PHE A 623 -14.81 33.22 -0.96
CA PHE A 623 -16.00 34.00 -0.60
C PHE A 623 -16.14 34.19 0.91
N GLN A 624 -15.80 33.17 1.72
CA GLN A 624 -15.78 33.32 3.16
C GLN A 624 -14.79 34.41 3.61
N GLY A 625 -13.61 34.48 3.00
CA GLY A 625 -12.62 35.54 3.28
C GLY A 625 -13.16 36.93 2.91
N VAL A 626 -13.80 37.07 1.75
CA VAL A 626 -14.40 38.33 1.28
C VAL A 626 -15.54 38.79 2.19
N LEU A 627 -16.45 37.88 2.57
CA LEU A 627 -17.55 38.21 3.47
C LEU A 627 -17.07 38.62 4.85
N ARG A 628 -16.04 37.95 5.40
CA ARG A 628 -15.41 38.37 6.67
C ARG A 628 -14.80 39.74 6.59
N ALA A 629 -14.16 40.09 5.46
CA ALA A 629 -13.64 41.43 5.26
C ALA A 629 -14.77 42.48 5.26
N CYS A 630 -15.90 42.17 4.59
CA CYS A 630 -17.09 43.04 4.60
C CYS A 630 -17.66 43.24 6.02
N ILE A 631 -17.65 42.19 6.86
CA ILE A 631 -18.07 42.27 8.26
C ILE A 631 -17.15 43.22 9.06
N SER A 632 -15.83 43.11 8.88
CA SER A 632 -14.86 43.92 9.67
C SER A 632 -14.99 45.42 9.47
N GLU A 633 -15.46 45.89 8.29
CA GLU A 633 -15.64 47.30 7.97
C GLU A 633 -17.10 47.75 7.77
N GLY A 634 -18.05 46.85 7.95
CA GLY A 634 -19.49 47.18 7.79
C GLY A 634 -19.93 47.43 6.37
N ARG A 635 -19.30 46.84 5.38
CA ARG A 635 -19.60 47.02 3.96
C ARG A 635 -20.80 46.09 3.54
N VAL A 636 -21.98 46.38 4.07
CA VAL A 636 -23.17 45.51 3.92
C VAL A 636 -23.55 45.26 2.46
N GLU A 637 -23.66 46.33 1.65
CA GLU A 637 -24.01 46.19 0.23
C GLU A 637 -22.98 45.43 -0.59
N LEU A 638 -21.69 45.58 -0.24
CA LEU A 638 -20.61 44.85 -0.89
C LEU A 638 -20.68 43.35 -0.55
N GLY A 639 -20.93 43.04 0.72
CA GLY A 639 -21.09 41.64 1.18
C GLY A 639 -22.32 40.98 0.50
N ARG A 640 -23.46 41.68 0.39
CA ARG A 640 -24.63 41.18 -0.30
C ARG A 640 -24.34 40.86 -1.77
N ARG A 641 -23.64 41.77 -2.48
CA ARG A 641 -23.27 41.59 -3.88
C ARG A 641 -22.37 40.36 -4.08
N TYR A 642 -21.39 40.14 -3.22
CA TYR A 642 -20.52 38.97 -3.33
C TYR A 642 -21.24 37.67 -2.98
N PHE A 643 -22.11 37.67 -2.00
CA PHE A 643 -22.94 36.52 -1.67
C PHE A 643 -23.85 36.10 -2.83
N GLU A 644 -24.49 37.06 -3.53
CA GLU A 644 -25.29 36.81 -4.72
C GLU A 644 -24.43 36.30 -5.89
N GLN A 645 -23.26 36.93 -6.13
CA GLN A 645 -22.34 36.50 -7.19
C GLN A 645 -21.82 35.06 -7.01
N MET A 646 -21.70 34.56 -5.78
CA MET A 646 -21.32 33.21 -5.51
C MET A 646 -22.18 32.19 -6.24
N SER A 647 -23.50 32.37 -6.21
CA SER A 647 -24.45 31.49 -6.90
C SER A 647 -24.62 31.86 -8.38
N ASP A 648 -24.77 33.14 -8.69
CA ASP A 648 -25.19 33.61 -10.01
C ASP A 648 -24.04 33.57 -11.04
N LYS A 649 -22.85 33.97 -10.64
CA LYS A 649 -21.67 34.07 -11.53
C LYS A 649 -20.81 32.81 -11.49
N TYR A 650 -20.59 32.27 -10.31
CA TYR A 650 -19.63 31.18 -10.09
C TYR A 650 -20.27 29.80 -9.90
N CYS A 651 -21.62 29.74 -9.88
CA CYS A 651 -22.35 28.48 -9.69
C CYS A 651 -21.92 27.70 -8.43
N LEU A 652 -21.49 28.39 -7.38
CA LEU A 652 -21.11 27.83 -6.10
C LEU A 652 -22.31 27.85 -5.15
N LEU A 653 -22.65 26.72 -4.57
CA LEU A 653 -23.68 26.65 -3.55
C LEU A 653 -23.13 27.19 -2.22
N PRO A 654 -23.77 28.24 -1.62
CA PRO A 654 -23.38 28.74 -0.32
C PRO A 654 -23.49 27.66 0.75
N GLN A 655 -22.47 27.57 1.62
CA GLN A 655 -22.44 26.68 2.77
C GLN A 655 -22.92 27.40 4.04
N LEU A 656 -23.08 26.64 5.13
CA LEU A 656 -23.55 27.14 6.41
C LEU A 656 -22.75 28.37 6.89
N GLU A 657 -21.44 28.37 6.70
CA GLU A 657 -20.52 29.44 7.10
C GLU A 657 -20.76 30.76 6.35
N HIS A 658 -21.19 30.68 5.09
CA HIS A 658 -21.52 31.88 4.30
C HIS A 658 -22.81 32.51 4.76
N TYR A 659 -23.82 31.70 5.06
CA TYR A 659 -25.07 32.17 5.65
C TYR A 659 -24.86 32.76 7.04
N ASP A 660 -24.04 32.12 7.87
CA ASP A 660 -23.67 32.63 9.20
C ASP A 660 -22.95 33.99 9.11
N SER A 661 -22.04 34.16 8.13
CA SER A 661 -21.36 35.43 7.87
C SER A 661 -22.35 36.53 7.42
N MET A 662 -23.36 36.20 6.63
CA MET A 662 -24.37 37.19 6.23
C MET A 662 -25.30 37.57 7.39
N ILE A 663 -25.67 36.64 8.26
CA ILE A 663 -26.42 36.89 9.49
C ILE A 663 -25.60 37.85 10.39
N GLU A 664 -24.30 37.57 10.54
CA GLU A 664 -23.42 38.41 11.33
C GLU A 664 -23.25 39.82 10.73
N LEU A 665 -23.11 39.93 9.40
CA LEU A 665 -22.98 41.21 8.70
C LEU A 665 -24.25 42.07 8.87
N TYR A 666 -25.46 41.54 8.62
CA TYR A 666 -26.69 42.28 8.81
C TYR A 666 -26.95 42.62 10.29
N GLY A 667 -26.75 41.63 11.18
CA GLY A 667 -27.02 41.80 12.61
C GLY A 667 -26.08 42.78 13.28
N GLN A 668 -24.78 42.73 12.99
CA GLN A 668 -23.77 43.60 13.63
C GLN A 668 -24.00 45.09 13.32
N TYR A 669 -24.46 45.39 12.11
CA TYR A 669 -24.67 46.76 11.62
C TYR A 669 -26.12 47.24 11.63
N GLY A 670 -27.04 46.45 12.20
CA GLY A 670 -28.42 46.88 12.51
C GLY A 670 -29.39 46.86 11.33
N TYR A 671 -29.07 46.07 10.26
CA TYR A 671 -29.95 45.84 9.12
C TYR A 671 -30.97 44.75 9.44
N MET A 672 -31.86 45.06 10.40
CA MET A 672 -32.73 44.03 10.99
C MET A 672 -33.86 43.58 10.06
N ASP A 673 -34.36 44.44 9.21
CA ASP A 673 -35.40 44.10 8.22
C ASP A 673 -34.83 43.14 7.14
N GLU A 674 -33.61 43.41 6.68
CA GLU A 674 -32.87 42.55 5.74
C GLU A 674 -32.52 41.23 6.37
N LEU A 675 -32.11 41.23 7.66
CA LEU A 675 -31.81 40.02 8.42
C LEU A 675 -33.05 39.12 8.52
N GLU A 676 -34.21 39.68 8.84
CA GLU A 676 -35.46 38.93 8.92
C GLU A 676 -35.84 38.29 7.57
N LEU A 677 -35.72 39.07 6.49
CA LEU A 677 -35.98 38.59 5.13
C LEU A 677 -35.00 37.52 4.72
N PHE A 678 -33.73 37.65 5.11
CA PHE A 678 -32.66 36.70 4.81
C PHE A 678 -32.92 35.37 5.53
N ILE A 679 -33.29 35.40 6.81
CA ILE A 679 -33.55 34.20 7.62
C ILE A 679 -34.75 33.43 7.06
N LYS A 680 -35.82 34.14 6.64
CA LYS A 680 -37.02 33.52 6.02
C LYS A 680 -36.70 32.83 4.69
N LYS A 681 -35.62 33.20 4.01
CA LYS A 681 -35.16 32.63 2.73
C LYS A 681 -34.11 31.54 2.86
N LEU A 682 -33.70 31.17 4.07
CA LEU A 682 -32.68 30.11 4.29
C LEU A 682 -33.21 28.79 3.70
N PRO A 683 -32.34 28.02 2.98
CA PRO A 683 -32.71 26.73 2.40
C PRO A 683 -32.69 25.57 3.42
N PHE A 684 -32.45 25.86 4.67
CA PHE A 684 -32.38 24.92 5.80
C PHE A 684 -32.87 25.57 7.09
N ASP A 685 -33.21 24.76 8.09
CA ASP A 685 -33.55 25.27 9.42
C ASP A 685 -32.26 25.76 10.15
N PRO A 686 -32.25 27.02 10.67
CA PRO A 686 -31.10 27.57 11.35
C PRO A 686 -30.77 26.80 12.64
N ASN A 687 -29.48 26.58 12.89
CA ASN A 687 -29.03 25.90 14.09
C ASN A 687 -29.03 26.82 15.32
N VAL A 688 -28.89 26.22 16.52
CA VAL A 688 -28.90 26.95 17.80
C VAL A 688 -27.87 28.09 17.83
N VAL A 689 -26.69 27.93 17.24
CA VAL A 689 -25.63 28.96 17.22
C VAL A 689 -26.06 30.17 16.41
N MET A 690 -26.61 29.97 15.21
CA MET A 690 -27.15 31.05 14.36
C MET A 690 -28.30 31.77 15.07
N LEU A 691 -29.24 31.02 15.65
CA LEU A 691 -30.39 31.58 16.36
C LEU A 691 -29.94 32.40 17.58
N THR A 692 -28.94 31.96 18.31
CA THR A 692 -28.39 32.72 19.44
C THR A 692 -27.78 34.04 18.99
N LYS A 693 -27.04 34.07 17.87
CA LYS A 693 -26.53 35.33 17.29
C LYS A 693 -27.65 36.27 16.88
N VAL A 694 -28.70 35.75 16.19
CA VAL A 694 -29.86 36.53 15.82
C VAL A 694 -30.56 37.13 17.02
N PHE A 695 -30.76 36.35 18.07
CA PHE A 695 -31.35 36.78 19.33
C PHE A 695 -30.52 37.89 20.00
N ASP A 696 -29.17 37.76 20.07
CA ASP A 696 -28.29 38.79 20.62
C ASP A 696 -28.37 40.11 19.83
N PHE A 697 -28.47 40.04 18.50
CA PHE A 697 -28.65 41.23 17.66
C PHE A 697 -30.03 41.85 17.86
N CYS A 698 -31.09 41.05 17.96
CA CYS A 698 -32.45 41.54 18.27
C CYS A 698 -32.50 42.26 19.61
N ARG A 699 -31.80 41.74 20.64
CA ARG A 699 -31.65 42.38 21.93
C ARG A 699 -30.96 43.72 21.81
N LYS A 700 -29.82 43.77 21.05
CA LYS A 700 -29.03 44.99 20.85
C LYS A 700 -29.82 46.10 20.15
N TYR A 701 -30.61 45.76 19.15
CA TYR A 701 -31.36 46.75 18.31
C TYR A 701 -32.84 46.81 18.63
N LYS A 702 -33.29 46.19 19.71
CA LYS A 702 -34.70 46.21 20.19
C LYS A 702 -35.73 45.72 19.17
N CYS A 703 -35.41 44.67 18.44
CA CYS A 703 -36.28 44.06 17.44
C CYS A 703 -37.05 42.89 18.08
N PHE A 704 -38.24 43.15 18.63
CA PHE A 704 -38.97 42.21 19.45
C PHE A 704 -39.49 40.99 18.68
N GLY A 705 -40.14 41.19 17.52
CA GLY A 705 -40.79 40.08 16.80
C GLY A 705 -39.83 38.99 16.35
N LEU A 706 -38.68 39.37 15.76
CA LEU A 706 -37.64 38.42 15.34
C LEU A 706 -36.95 37.80 16.55
N GLY A 707 -36.77 38.55 17.65
CA GLY A 707 -36.16 38.07 18.87
C GLY A 707 -36.97 36.98 19.58
N GLU A 708 -38.33 37.21 19.65
CA GLU A 708 -39.27 36.23 20.22
C GLU A 708 -39.30 34.95 19.37
N TRP A 709 -39.38 35.07 18.06
CA TRP A 709 -39.28 33.92 17.17
C TRP A 709 -37.99 33.14 17.33
N ALA A 710 -36.83 33.82 17.47
CA ALA A 710 -35.53 33.15 17.64
C ALA A 710 -35.49 32.43 18.98
N ALA A 711 -36.01 33.03 20.06
CA ALA A 711 -36.07 32.41 21.39
C ALA A 711 -36.92 31.15 21.41
N ASP A 712 -38.12 31.21 20.82
CA ASP A 712 -39.03 30.07 20.71
C ASP A 712 -38.36 28.91 19.97
N ARG A 713 -37.69 29.22 18.87
CA ARG A 713 -37.02 28.20 18.07
C ARG A 713 -35.76 27.57 18.78
N ILE A 714 -35.05 28.35 19.59
CA ILE A 714 -33.96 27.84 20.44
C ILE A 714 -34.53 26.87 21.49
N ASN A 715 -35.67 27.22 22.13
CA ASN A 715 -36.28 26.38 23.14
C ASN A 715 -36.81 25.05 22.55
N GLU A 716 -37.32 25.08 21.31
CA GLU A 716 -37.74 23.87 20.59
C GLU A 716 -36.53 22.94 20.31
N LEU A 717 -35.42 23.50 19.93
CA LEU A 717 -34.17 22.71 19.59
C LEU A 717 -33.39 22.26 20.81
N ASN A 718 -33.48 22.98 21.95
CA ASN A 718 -32.76 22.65 23.17
C ASN A 718 -33.60 22.83 24.44
N PRO A 719 -34.54 21.91 24.72
CA PRO A 719 -35.50 22.04 25.80
C PRO A 719 -34.87 21.90 27.23
N LEU A 720 -33.62 21.56 27.34
CA LEU A 720 -32.92 21.36 28.62
C LEU A 720 -32.32 22.63 29.23
N VAL A 721 -32.23 23.71 28.45
CA VAL A 721 -31.73 25.02 28.90
C VAL A 721 -32.79 26.04 28.51
N PRO A 722 -33.77 26.37 29.33
CA PRO A 722 -34.72 27.42 29.00
C PRO A 722 -33.95 28.73 28.85
N PHE A 723 -33.92 29.26 27.63
CA PHE A 723 -33.55 30.64 27.36
C PHE A 723 -34.60 31.52 28.01
N GLY A 724 -34.21 32.09 29.14
CA GLY A 724 -35.19 32.72 30.03
C GLY A 724 -35.82 33.97 29.44
N PHE A 725 -37.09 34.05 29.68
CA PHE A 725 -37.96 35.23 29.47
C PHE A 725 -37.58 36.48 30.31
N GLU A 726 -36.46 36.46 31.07
CA GLU A 726 -36.00 37.64 31.80
C GLU A 726 -35.61 38.86 30.95
N ILE A 727 -35.70 38.72 29.62
CA ILE A 727 -35.30 39.78 28.68
C ILE A 727 -36.46 40.68 28.28
N VAL A 728 -37.70 40.30 28.56
CA VAL A 728 -38.90 41.08 28.15
C VAL A 728 -39.20 42.23 29.15
N GLU A 729 -38.76 42.16 30.38
CA GLU A 729 -39.00 43.20 31.40
C GLU A 729 -37.97 44.33 31.39
N ASP A 730 -36.75 44.13 30.85
CA ASP A 730 -35.68 45.15 30.78
C ASP A 730 -35.61 45.93 29.44
N ILE A 731 -36.58 45.73 28.57
CA ILE A 731 -36.80 46.49 27.33
C ILE A 731 -38.09 47.25 27.39
#